data_ef890d791d3bc288b5fbdd6ef56bb54c
#
_entry.id   ef890d791d3bc288b5fbdd6ef56bb54c
#
_cell.length_a   1.000
_cell.length_b   1.000
_cell.length_c   1.000
_cell.angle_alpha   90.00
_cell.angle_beta   90.00
_cell.angle_gamma   90.00
#
_symmetry.space_group_name_H-M   'P 1'
#
loop_
_entity.id
_entity.type
_entity.pdbx_description
1 polymer ?
#
loop_
_entity_poly.entity_id
_entity_poly.type
_entity_poly.pdbx_seq_one_letter_code
_entity_poly.pdbx_strand_id
1 'polypeptide(L)'
;MSNKSIYWIGKYESDILNSNFFVGSLTYYGSNLGNNYSFCPQGIRISSMRTNDFICFLTEKIDKIMNDSNNNASFMFYSPKWAYEILRVRPEYEYSFIGVNSQQIVSLLDNKINTRLWFSNICDTPPFKIAAPNECSYELLKNSFPEYEKFIIQEHISSGGKGTYVLTEKNNAQIVAQLNPSSIYIVSPYIVNSYPVNIHICISSNDVIVFSPSIQIMHNHKNNLLYCGADYISAKRIPNKILLEIKQLSQKIGFLIKDMGYRGVLGIDFIVEKDHVYFVEINPRFQGSSFLLNKALLESTGNSLFELHESSFTSAPNFFNENEISIDYSFIFYKKLDTDHHYNFLHEVFETNENYQILDDGYKVLDMIDSQAYLYRVIINKAISYINPDSSLNVLESLHNNNNFNIPISTVDDLLGLKVSLITQGVRIERSALEHINKTKRIKDSTFNAIDIKLFDSLIVNSPISVPFVELTPFLIKYNPLTKLNLYFNEQFISTVSVDTEDDLPEKTQNGNIPYRTVAFRTNDRVRVRHSSVCSFKLQNLSCEFCESKHKKAYEVPLEDVYEVIDTYEEQVDFRHYLIGGASGPENHEHERIIQIASYIKSKSSKSIYLMSLPPKDKNIIDEYFKSGITEVAFNLETYDRDVAKKIMPGKGRILMSQYIEAFKESVKHLGNTGNVRTMFILGLESETSLLTGIEHMASIGVSPMLSALRPMPNTKLNDVITPSVQWICDIYRKAKAICEKYNLDLGPQCSACQNNTISLPKIYDEIINNYSN
;
A
#
# COMPACT_ATOMS: atom_id res chain seq x y z
N MET A 1 40.32 26.85 14.99
CA MET A 1 39.65 25.81 15.78
C MET A 1 40.43 24.54 15.57
N SER A 2 40.98 23.89 16.66
CA SER A 2 41.63 22.58 16.53
C SER A 2 40.59 21.61 15.98
N ASN A 3 40.90 20.85 14.91
CA ASN A 3 40.04 19.83 14.36
C ASN A 3 39.75 18.77 15.43
N LYS A 4 38.70 18.94 16.23
CA LYS A 4 38.24 17.89 17.15
C LYS A 4 37.70 16.74 16.33
N SER A 5 38.02 15.52 16.72
CA SER A 5 37.45 14.31 16.14
C SER A 5 36.00 14.15 16.63
N ILE A 6 35.02 14.18 15.72
CA ILE A 6 33.59 14.07 16.07
C ILE A 6 33.14 12.64 15.87
N TYR A 7 32.48 12.06 16.88
CA TYR A 7 31.87 10.74 16.86
C TYR A 7 30.37 10.81 16.92
N TRP A 8 29.70 9.94 16.13
CA TRP A 8 28.25 9.75 16.20
C TRP A 8 27.88 8.75 17.29
N ILE A 9 26.86 9.08 18.07
CA ILE A 9 26.24 8.14 19.02
C ILE A 9 24.80 7.90 18.59
N GLY A 10 24.50 6.69 18.08
CA GLY A 10 23.24 6.36 17.46
C GLY A 10 22.75 4.94 17.69
N LYS A 11 21.60 4.64 17.11
CA LYS A 11 21.07 3.28 17.13
C LYS A 11 21.67 2.44 16.00
N TYR A 12 21.87 3.03 14.83
CA TYR A 12 22.37 2.38 13.63
C TYR A 12 23.59 3.12 13.08
N GLU A 13 24.60 2.36 12.63
CA GLU A 13 25.75 2.94 11.95
C GLU A 13 25.35 3.62 10.64
N SER A 14 24.36 3.06 9.93
CA SER A 14 23.84 3.63 8.71
C SER A 14 23.06 4.95 8.88
N ASP A 15 22.86 5.44 10.11
CA ASP A 15 22.30 6.78 10.34
C ASP A 15 23.18 7.91 9.76
N ILE A 16 24.50 7.69 9.70
CA ILE A 16 25.50 8.64 9.18
C ILE A 16 25.99 8.31 7.78
N LEU A 17 25.21 7.58 7.00
CA LEU A 17 25.55 7.15 5.65
C LEU A 17 26.05 8.34 4.78
N ASN A 18 27.22 8.13 4.16
CA ASN A 18 27.91 9.11 3.29
C ASN A 18 28.29 10.45 3.97
N SER A 19 28.28 10.55 5.29
CA SER A 19 28.69 11.75 6.00
C SER A 19 30.19 11.71 6.35
N ASN A 20 30.94 12.69 5.87
CA ASN A 20 32.35 12.89 6.24
C ASN A 20 32.51 13.73 7.52
N PHE A 21 31.40 14.10 8.15
CA PHE A 21 31.40 14.92 9.37
C PHE A 21 31.89 14.16 10.59
N PHE A 22 31.73 12.85 10.60
CA PHE A 22 32.15 11.97 11.71
C PHE A 22 33.38 11.16 11.35
N VAL A 23 34.29 11.02 12.31
CA VAL A 23 35.48 10.14 12.21
C VAL A 23 35.21 8.71 12.62
N GLY A 24 34.08 8.45 13.29
CA GLY A 24 33.64 7.14 13.75
C GLY A 24 32.31 7.18 14.45
N SER A 25 31.86 6.04 14.95
CA SER A 25 30.52 5.91 15.55
C SER A 25 30.51 4.96 16.75
N LEU A 26 29.61 5.21 17.70
CA LEU A 26 29.23 4.33 18.81
C LEU A 26 27.77 4.01 18.68
N THR A 27 27.45 2.80 18.27
CA THR A 27 26.08 2.45 17.88
C THR A 27 25.56 1.20 18.55
N TYR A 28 24.24 1.05 18.60
CA TYR A 28 23.62 -0.17 19.10
C TYR A 28 23.81 -1.32 18.09
N TYR A 29 23.58 -1.05 16.79
CA TYR A 29 23.83 -1.96 15.67
C TYR A 29 24.81 -1.33 14.68
N GLY A 30 25.82 -2.07 14.28
CA GLY A 30 26.86 -1.62 13.35
C GLY A 30 28.05 -2.56 13.32
N SER A 31 29.16 -2.06 12.78
CA SER A 31 30.44 -2.76 12.71
C SER A 31 31.33 -2.45 13.92
N ASN A 32 32.43 -3.23 14.07
CA ASN A 32 33.54 -2.91 14.93
C ASN A 32 34.81 -2.73 14.09
N LEU A 33 34.72 -1.90 13.04
CA LEU A 33 35.80 -1.65 12.09
C LEU A 33 36.32 -0.21 12.22
N GLY A 34 37.63 -0.02 12.25
CA GLY A 34 38.23 1.30 12.37
C GLY A 34 37.85 1.98 13.69
N ASN A 35 37.26 3.18 13.57
CA ASN A 35 36.80 3.98 14.70
C ASN A 35 35.33 3.74 15.06
N ASN A 36 34.70 2.68 14.51
CA ASN A 36 33.33 2.33 14.81
C ASN A 36 33.27 1.27 15.92
N TYR A 37 32.36 1.46 16.85
CA TYR A 37 32.10 0.56 17.97
C TYR A 37 30.62 0.23 18.04
N SER A 38 30.28 -1.05 18.03
CA SER A 38 28.89 -1.52 18.12
C SER A 38 28.66 -2.31 19.39
N PHE A 39 27.56 -2.04 20.08
CA PHE A 39 27.13 -2.79 21.26
C PHE A 39 26.68 -4.21 20.89
N CYS A 40 25.88 -4.33 19.81
CA CYS A 40 25.50 -5.61 19.21
C CYS A 40 26.27 -5.77 17.88
N PRO A 41 27.52 -6.29 17.95
CA PRO A 41 28.29 -6.47 16.72
C PRO A 41 27.66 -7.51 15.82
N GLN A 42 28.19 -7.63 14.62
CA GLN A 42 27.69 -8.47 13.54
C GLN A 42 27.06 -9.79 14.01
N GLY A 43 25.79 -10.00 13.62
CA GLY A 43 25.07 -11.25 13.83
C GLY A 43 24.16 -11.30 15.05
N ILE A 44 24.30 -10.39 16.01
CA ILE A 44 23.44 -10.40 17.21
C ILE A 44 22.35 -9.34 17.06
N ARG A 45 21.09 -9.78 17.01
CA ARG A 45 19.92 -8.91 16.92
C ARG A 45 18.88 -9.30 17.97
N ILE A 46 18.37 -8.34 18.69
CA ILE A 46 17.34 -8.51 19.71
C ILE A 46 16.14 -7.63 19.43
N SER A 47 14.94 -8.09 19.78
CA SER A 47 13.70 -7.40 19.53
C SER A 47 13.51 -6.12 20.39
N SER A 48 14.08 -6.11 21.59
CA SER A 48 14.02 -4.98 22.51
C SER A 48 15.43 -4.48 22.88
N MET A 49 15.59 -3.16 22.88
CA MET A 49 16.86 -2.52 23.22
C MET A 49 17.13 -2.62 24.73
N ARG A 50 18.30 -3.09 25.12
CA ARG A 50 18.81 -3.11 26.50
C ARG A 50 19.47 -1.76 26.82
N THR A 51 18.64 -0.77 27.17
CA THR A 51 19.09 0.62 27.28
C THR A 51 20.20 0.82 28.33
N ASN A 52 20.05 0.24 29.51
CA ASN A 52 21.04 0.40 30.57
C ASN A 52 22.40 -0.20 30.18
N ASP A 53 22.41 -1.40 29.61
CA ASP A 53 23.63 -2.06 29.14
C ASP A 53 24.29 -1.24 28.03
N PHE A 54 23.50 -0.65 27.15
CA PHE A 54 24.00 0.23 26.10
C PHE A 54 24.62 1.52 26.66
N ILE A 55 24.02 2.14 27.67
CA ILE A 55 24.61 3.30 28.35
C ILE A 55 25.94 2.96 29.01
N CYS A 56 26.05 1.80 29.68
CA CYS A 56 27.30 1.32 30.22
C CYS A 56 28.39 1.15 29.14
N PHE A 57 28.03 0.53 28.03
CA PHE A 57 28.91 0.38 26.86
C PHE A 57 29.36 1.74 26.31
N LEU A 58 28.43 2.69 26.11
CA LEU A 58 28.74 4.03 25.63
C LEU A 58 29.74 4.73 26.57
N THR A 59 29.50 4.69 27.89
CA THR A 59 30.38 5.31 28.88
C THR A 59 31.77 4.76 28.79
N GLU A 60 31.95 3.43 28.78
CA GLU A 60 33.24 2.75 28.62
C GLU A 60 33.99 3.18 27.35
N LYS A 61 33.28 3.23 26.20
CA LYS A 61 33.89 3.58 24.92
C LYS A 61 34.26 5.06 24.83
N ILE A 62 33.42 5.93 25.38
CA ILE A 62 33.73 7.37 25.50
C ILE A 62 34.95 7.58 26.37
N ASP A 63 35.05 6.96 27.58
CA ASP A 63 36.21 7.02 28.44
C ASP A 63 37.49 6.62 27.69
N LYS A 64 37.43 5.54 26.93
CA LYS A 64 38.55 5.08 26.10
C LYS A 64 38.95 6.11 25.04
N ILE A 65 38.00 6.60 24.25
CA ILE A 65 38.26 7.57 23.16
C ILE A 65 38.81 8.88 23.72
N MET A 66 38.28 9.36 24.84
CA MET A 66 38.78 10.58 25.49
C MET A 66 40.22 10.42 25.96
N ASN A 67 40.55 9.28 26.57
CA ASN A 67 41.92 8.98 26.99
C ASN A 67 42.88 8.88 25.78
N ASP A 68 42.50 8.13 24.75
CA ASP A 68 43.33 7.93 23.55
C ASP A 68 43.54 9.23 22.76
N SER A 69 42.59 10.16 22.79
CA SER A 69 42.62 11.46 22.08
C SER A 69 43.18 12.62 22.93
N ASN A 70 43.63 12.39 24.15
CA ASN A 70 44.00 13.45 25.11
C ASN A 70 42.88 14.49 25.30
N ASN A 71 41.65 14.04 25.44
CA ASN A 71 40.42 14.85 25.56
C ASN A 71 40.10 15.72 24.33
N ASN A 72 40.57 15.35 23.15
CA ASN A 72 40.30 16.08 21.90
C ASN A 72 39.24 15.41 21.01
N ALA A 73 38.25 14.74 21.61
CA ALA A 73 37.11 14.18 20.91
C ALA A 73 35.79 14.90 21.28
N SER A 74 34.81 14.88 20.38
CA SER A 74 33.47 15.37 20.63
C SER A 74 32.44 14.32 20.18
N PHE A 75 31.25 14.38 20.77
CA PHE A 75 30.22 13.37 20.55
C PHE A 75 28.86 14.03 20.24
N MET A 76 28.22 13.63 19.14
CA MET A 76 26.87 14.04 18.77
C MET A 76 25.94 12.86 18.93
N PHE A 77 24.74 13.10 19.43
CA PHE A 77 23.79 12.07 19.84
C PHE A 77 22.56 12.06 18.94
N TYR A 78 22.13 10.86 18.51
CA TYR A 78 20.80 10.66 17.92
C TYR A 78 19.68 11.09 18.88
N SER A 79 19.81 10.73 20.15
CA SER A 79 18.88 11.10 21.20
C SER A 79 19.63 11.75 22.37
N PRO A 80 19.30 12.98 22.75
CA PRO A 80 19.96 13.68 23.86
C PRO A 80 19.75 12.97 25.20
N LYS A 81 18.76 12.10 25.36
CA LYS A 81 18.54 11.32 26.59
C LYS A 81 19.73 10.46 26.96
N TRP A 82 20.45 9.90 25.99
CA TRP A 82 21.66 9.11 26.28
C TRP A 82 22.79 10.00 26.81
N ALA A 83 22.91 11.21 26.29
CA ALA A 83 23.88 12.17 26.84
C ALA A 83 23.62 12.45 28.31
N TYR A 84 22.37 12.69 28.71
CA TYR A 84 22.00 12.97 30.10
C TYR A 84 22.35 11.81 31.05
N GLU A 85 22.08 10.57 30.63
CA GLU A 85 22.40 9.39 31.42
C GLU A 85 23.94 9.24 31.62
N ILE A 86 24.74 9.53 30.60
CA ILE A 86 26.22 9.50 30.70
C ILE A 86 26.69 10.65 31.57
N LEU A 87 26.20 11.86 31.44
CA LEU A 87 26.57 13.03 32.23
C LEU A 87 26.27 12.88 33.72
N ARG A 88 25.29 12.03 34.11
CA ARG A 88 25.10 11.70 35.54
C ARG A 88 26.28 11.04 36.20
N VAL A 89 27.07 10.28 35.43
CA VAL A 89 28.27 9.53 35.96
C VAL A 89 29.57 10.10 35.45
N ARG A 90 29.55 10.96 34.42
CA ARG A 90 30.71 11.60 33.79
C ARG A 90 30.43 13.07 33.49
N PRO A 91 30.16 13.94 34.48
CA PRO A 91 29.81 15.34 34.25
C PRO A 91 30.93 16.13 33.56
N GLU A 92 32.18 15.68 33.66
CA GLU A 92 33.35 16.29 33.01
C GLU A 92 33.29 16.27 31.47
N TYR A 93 32.42 15.46 30.85
CA TYR A 93 32.28 15.37 29.39
C TYR A 93 31.26 16.36 28.81
N GLU A 94 30.66 17.24 29.64
CA GLU A 94 29.64 18.20 29.18
C GLU A 94 30.10 19.02 27.95
N TYR A 95 31.33 19.52 27.98
CA TYR A 95 31.92 20.33 26.91
C TYR A 95 32.35 19.51 25.66
N SER A 96 32.34 18.19 25.76
CA SER A 96 32.62 17.28 24.64
C SER A 96 31.35 16.78 23.96
N PHE A 97 30.17 17.03 24.54
CA PHE A 97 28.87 16.67 23.98
C PHE A 97 28.31 17.85 23.19
N ILE A 98 28.34 17.73 21.87
CA ILE A 98 27.93 18.80 20.95
C ILE A 98 26.50 18.60 20.48
N GLY A 99 25.79 19.70 20.25
CA GLY A 99 24.41 19.65 19.75
C GLY A 99 23.41 19.08 20.75
N VAL A 100 23.62 19.22 22.06
CA VAL A 100 22.74 18.69 23.11
C VAL A 100 22.00 19.83 23.79
N ASN A 101 20.66 19.81 23.71
CA ASN A 101 19.80 20.75 24.43
C ASN A 101 19.70 20.39 25.91
N SER A 102 19.23 21.31 26.76
CA SER A 102 19.03 21.03 28.17
C SER A 102 17.98 19.91 28.39
N GLN A 103 18.21 19.09 29.41
CA GLN A 103 17.29 17.99 29.76
C GLN A 103 15.88 18.49 30.04
N GLN A 104 15.75 19.68 30.64
CA GLN A 104 14.46 20.29 30.96
C GLN A 104 13.63 20.54 29.68
N ILE A 105 14.22 21.20 28.67
CA ILE A 105 13.53 21.54 27.42
C ILE A 105 13.16 20.25 26.66
N VAL A 106 14.09 19.31 26.55
CA VAL A 106 13.84 18.04 25.84
C VAL A 106 12.71 17.24 26.52
N SER A 107 12.74 17.15 27.87
CA SER A 107 11.70 16.42 28.60
C SER A 107 10.31 17.06 28.47
N LEU A 108 10.25 18.39 28.41
CA LEU A 108 9.00 19.12 28.19
C LEU A 108 8.43 18.87 26.79
N LEU A 109 9.28 18.92 25.76
CA LEU A 109 8.87 18.75 24.35
C LEU A 109 8.57 17.29 23.99
N ASP A 110 9.25 16.31 24.62
CA ASP A 110 9.03 14.88 24.36
C ASP A 110 7.75 14.34 25.08
N ASN A 111 7.13 15.14 25.93
CA ASN A 111 5.89 14.80 26.60
C ASN A 111 4.68 15.21 25.76
N LYS A 112 3.97 14.22 25.22
CA LYS A 112 2.83 14.42 24.32
C LYS A 112 1.67 15.20 24.99
N ILE A 113 1.46 15.04 26.29
CA ILE A 113 0.44 15.79 27.04
C ILE A 113 0.77 17.27 27.00
N ASN A 114 2.00 17.64 27.38
CA ASN A 114 2.42 19.02 27.41
C ASN A 114 2.31 19.68 26.03
N THR A 115 2.83 19.04 25.00
CA THR A 115 2.85 19.60 23.65
C THR A 115 1.45 19.73 23.05
N ARG A 116 0.55 18.76 23.27
CA ARG A 116 -0.84 18.88 22.81
C ARG A 116 -1.58 20.02 23.52
N LEU A 117 -1.42 20.15 24.84
CA LEU A 117 -2.04 21.24 25.59
C LEU A 117 -1.50 22.61 25.17
N TRP A 118 -0.19 22.74 24.95
CA TRP A 118 0.40 24.03 24.56
C TRP A 118 0.04 24.46 23.15
N PHE A 119 0.02 23.52 22.21
CA PHE A 119 -0.20 23.85 20.80
C PHE A 119 -1.68 23.80 20.39
N SER A 120 -2.59 23.33 21.24
CA SER A 120 -4.04 23.33 20.96
C SER A 120 -4.64 24.73 20.70
N ASN A 121 -3.97 25.78 21.18
CA ASN A 121 -4.35 27.17 20.89
C ASN A 121 -3.78 27.72 19.57
N ILE A 122 -2.95 26.96 18.87
CA ILE A 122 -2.20 27.38 17.70
C ILE A 122 -2.61 26.59 16.48
N CYS A 123 -2.89 25.32 16.67
CA CYS A 123 -3.28 24.36 15.63
C CYS A 123 -4.28 23.35 16.20
N ASP A 124 -5.05 22.77 15.29
CA ASP A 124 -5.95 21.68 15.67
C ASP A 124 -5.16 20.47 16.15
N THR A 125 -5.68 19.79 17.16
CA THR A 125 -5.19 18.48 17.63
C THR A 125 -6.33 17.48 17.53
N PRO A 126 -6.06 16.17 17.35
CA PRO A 126 -7.13 15.18 17.50
C PRO A 126 -7.82 15.39 18.87
N PRO A 127 -9.14 15.25 18.98
CA PRO A 127 -9.79 15.24 20.28
C PRO A 127 -9.06 14.25 21.20
N PHE A 128 -8.78 14.64 22.45
CA PHE A 128 -8.05 13.75 23.35
C PHE A 128 -8.50 13.87 24.80
N LYS A 129 -8.26 12.80 25.54
CA LYS A 129 -8.43 12.72 27.00
C LYS A 129 -7.14 12.20 27.62
N ILE A 130 -6.78 12.74 28.77
CA ILE A 130 -5.71 12.19 29.63
C ILE A 130 -6.38 11.16 30.52
N ALA A 131 -5.86 9.94 30.56
CA ALA A 131 -6.49 8.83 31.24
C ALA A 131 -5.47 7.96 32.02
N ALA A 132 -5.90 7.47 33.18
CA ALA A 132 -5.23 6.38 33.86
C ALA A 132 -5.58 5.04 33.18
N PRO A 133 -4.79 3.96 33.39
CA PRO A 133 -5.05 2.67 32.75
C PRO A 133 -6.47 2.12 32.93
N ASN A 134 -7.06 2.30 34.11
CA ASN A 134 -8.43 1.87 34.44
C ASN A 134 -9.52 2.70 33.76
N GLU A 135 -9.17 3.81 33.13
CA GLU A 135 -10.08 4.68 32.36
C GLU A 135 -9.98 4.42 30.84
N CYS A 136 -9.09 3.52 30.42
CA CYS A 136 -8.82 3.22 29.02
C CYS A 136 -9.67 2.06 28.46
N SER A 137 -10.80 1.71 29.07
CA SER A 137 -11.68 0.68 28.52
C SER A 137 -12.52 1.21 27.35
N TYR A 138 -12.88 0.31 26.43
CA TYR A 138 -13.67 0.66 25.24
C TYR A 138 -14.98 1.38 25.59
N GLU A 139 -15.72 0.88 26.58
CA GLU A 139 -16.99 1.48 27.03
C GLU A 139 -16.81 2.91 27.53
N LEU A 140 -15.79 3.17 28.37
CA LEU A 140 -15.52 4.50 28.90
C LEU A 140 -15.08 5.48 27.80
N LEU A 141 -14.33 4.98 26.81
CA LEU A 141 -13.91 5.81 25.70
C LEU A 141 -15.04 6.06 24.70
N LYS A 142 -15.89 5.07 24.46
CA LYS A 142 -17.10 5.22 23.63
C LYS A 142 -18.07 6.25 24.25
N ASN A 143 -18.19 6.29 25.57
CA ASN A 143 -18.97 7.31 26.28
C ASN A 143 -18.34 8.71 26.14
N SER A 144 -17.00 8.80 26.13
CA SER A 144 -16.29 10.08 25.96
C SER A 144 -16.30 10.59 24.50
N PHE A 145 -16.34 9.69 23.55
CA PHE A 145 -16.28 9.95 22.10
C PHE A 145 -17.33 9.11 21.37
N PRO A 146 -18.63 9.41 21.51
CA PRO A 146 -19.73 8.53 21.07
C PRO A 146 -19.79 8.31 19.53
N GLU A 147 -19.20 9.19 18.74
CA GLU A 147 -19.21 9.10 17.27
C GLU A 147 -18.17 8.14 16.72
N TYR A 148 -17.22 7.66 17.55
CA TYR A 148 -16.08 6.86 17.09
C TYR A 148 -16.15 5.42 17.59
N GLU A 149 -15.67 4.49 16.74
CA GLU A 149 -15.65 3.03 17.01
C GLU A 149 -14.25 2.49 17.32
N LYS A 150 -13.21 3.29 17.12
CA LYS A 150 -11.82 2.90 17.37
C LYS A 150 -11.10 4.02 18.08
N PHE A 151 -10.16 3.66 18.95
CA PHE A 151 -9.41 4.62 19.75
C PHE A 151 -7.92 4.34 19.68
N ILE A 152 -7.11 5.37 19.80
CA ILE A 152 -5.67 5.31 20.02
C ILE A 152 -5.39 5.55 21.49
N ILE A 153 -4.66 4.64 22.11
CA ILE A 153 -4.11 4.79 23.46
C ILE A 153 -2.61 4.92 23.33
N GLN A 154 -2.04 6.03 23.79
CA GLN A 154 -0.60 6.30 23.73
C GLN A 154 -0.02 6.61 25.10
N GLU A 155 1.12 6.04 25.45
CA GLU A 155 1.92 6.51 26.58
C GLU A 155 2.37 7.95 26.33
N HIS A 156 2.32 8.79 27.35
CA HIS A 156 2.68 10.22 27.28
C HIS A 156 4.14 10.47 26.89
N ILE A 157 5.04 9.53 27.16
CA ILE A 157 6.45 9.52 26.74
C ILE A 157 6.75 8.18 26.11
N SER A 158 6.84 8.13 24.79
CA SER A 158 7.16 6.91 24.04
C SER A 158 7.75 7.28 22.67
N SER A 159 8.35 6.32 21.98
CA SER A 159 8.94 6.56 20.65
C SER A 159 8.80 5.36 19.72
N GLY A 160 8.72 5.61 18.40
CA GLY A 160 8.67 4.59 17.36
C GLY A 160 7.40 3.73 17.41
N GLY A 161 6.30 4.26 17.97
CA GLY A 161 5.03 3.56 18.12
C GLY A 161 4.97 2.58 19.31
N LYS A 162 6.04 2.40 20.07
CA LYS A 162 5.98 1.62 21.32
C LYS A 162 5.01 2.28 22.29
N GLY A 163 4.16 1.47 22.96
CA GLY A 163 3.13 2.00 23.86
C GLY A 163 1.99 2.75 23.15
N THR A 164 1.82 2.53 21.83
CA THR A 164 0.69 3.04 21.06
C THR A 164 -0.18 1.88 20.61
N TYR A 165 -1.42 1.86 21.08
CA TYR A 165 -2.35 0.76 20.86
C TYR A 165 -3.59 1.23 20.11
N VAL A 166 -4.10 0.38 19.21
CA VAL A 166 -5.40 0.57 18.56
C VAL A 166 -6.45 -0.23 19.32
N LEU A 167 -7.33 0.44 20.02
CA LEU A 167 -8.40 -0.16 20.79
C LEU A 167 -9.69 -0.24 19.98
N THR A 168 -10.32 -1.41 20.03
CA THR A 168 -11.64 -1.71 19.50
C THR A 168 -12.44 -2.48 20.55
N GLU A 169 -13.74 -2.62 20.38
CA GLU A 169 -14.57 -3.44 21.25
C GLU A 169 -14.02 -4.88 21.36
N LYS A 170 -13.62 -5.46 20.22
CA LYS A 170 -13.15 -6.86 20.14
C LYS A 170 -11.85 -7.14 20.89
N ASN A 171 -10.93 -6.18 20.96
CA ASN A 171 -9.63 -6.37 21.60
C ASN A 171 -9.49 -5.69 22.97
N ASN A 172 -10.60 -5.16 23.52
CA ASN A 172 -10.64 -4.37 24.75
C ASN A 172 -9.91 -5.06 25.93
N ALA A 173 -10.30 -6.29 26.26
CA ALA A 173 -9.71 -7.01 27.38
C ALA A 173 -8.19 -7.23 27.21
N GLN A 174 -7.76 -7.53 25.98
CA GLN A 174 -6.35 -7.75 25.66
C GLN A 174 -5.53 -6.48 25.81
N ILE A 175 -6.01 -5.35 25.30
CA ILE A 175 -5.27 -4.07 25.35
C ILE A 175 -5.20 -3.56 26.78
N VAL A 176 -6.32 -3.52 27.50
CA VAL A 176 -6.36 -3.04 28.89
C VAL A 176 -5.40 -3.84 29.78
N ALA A 177 -5.30 -5.16 29.58
CA ALA A 177 -4.37 -6.00 30.32
C ALA A 177 -2.87 -5.74 30.02
N GLN A 178 -2.56 -5.11 28.88
CA GLN A 178 -1.18 -4.78 28.48
C GLN A 178 -0.73 -3.39 28.97
N LEU A 179 -1.66 -2.54 29.42
CA LEU A 179 -1.33 -1.20 29.88
C LEU A 179 -0.50 -1.24 31.17
N ASN A 180 0.52 -0.42 31.21
CA ASN A 180 1.34 -0.27 32.41
C ASN A 180 0.54 0.45 33.52
N PRO A 181 0.30 -0.19 34.68
CA PRO A 181 -0.52 0.38 35.77
C PRO A 181 0.02 1.72 36.32
N SER A 182 1.29 2.00 36.13
CA SER A 182 1.96 3.22 36.62
C SER A 182 2.09 4.32 35.58
N SER A 183 1.59 4.11 34.35
CA SER A 183 1.70 5.09 33.28
C SER A 183 0.42 5.95 33.16
N ILE A 184 0.58 7.13 32.56
CA ILE A 184 -0.51 8.01 32.14
C ILE A 184 -0.58 7.93 30.61
N TYR A 185 -1.80 7.88 30.08
CA TYR A 185 -2.08 7.74 28.67
C TYR A 185 -2.77 8.96 28.08
N ILE A 186 -2.49 9.25 26.82
CA ILE A 186 -3.34 10.08 25.97
C ILE A 186 -4.21 9.14 25.17
N VAL A 187 -5.51 9.38 25.23
CA VAL A 187 -6.50 8.63 24.45
C VAL A 187 -7.17 9.57 23.47
N SER A 188 -7.24 9.15 22.22
CA SER A 188 -7.86 9.90 21.12
C SER A 188 -8.71 8.97 20.27
N PRO A 189 -9.73 9.47 19.57
CA PRO A 189 -10.35 8.72 18.48
C PRO A 189 -9.31 8.31 17.42
N TYR A 190 -9.51 7.15 16.82
CA TYR A 190 -8.77 6.75 15.62
C TYR A 190 -9.40 7.45 14.43
N ILE A 191 -8.67 8.37 13.81
CA ILE A 191 -9.14 9.09 12.62
C ILE A 191 -9.02 8.17 11.42
N VAL A 192 -10.15 7.68 10.96
CA VAL A 192 -10.25 6.83 9.76
C VAL A 192 -10.06 7.70 8.52
N ASN A 193 -9.52 7.14 7.44
CA ASN A 193 -9.27 7.89 6.20
C ASN A 193 -8.35 9.10 6.40
N SER A 194 -7.24 8.85 7.07
CA SER A 194 -6.19 9.84 7.32
C SER A 194 -4.81 9.26 7.00
N TYR A 195 -3.83 10.14 6.86
CA TYR A 195 -2.44 9.72 6.69
C TYR A 195 -1.51 10.50 7.61
N PRO A 196 -0.51 9.83 8.20
CA PRO A 196 0.45 10.45 9.10
C PRO A 196 1.58 11.12 8.31
N VAL A 197 1.90 12.35 8.68
CA VAL A 197 2.96 13.16 8.08
C VAL A 197 3.99 13.53 9.12
N ASN A 198 5.26 13.34 8.78
CA ASN A 198 6.38 13.83 9.58
C ASN A 198 7.10 14.94 8.82
N ILE A 199 7.54 15.96 9.53
CA ILE A 199 8.35 17.03 8.99
C ILE A 199 9.52 17.35 9.94
N HIS A 200 10.72 17.46 9.36
CA HIS A 200 11.89 17.93 10.09
C HIS A 200 11.95 19.44 10.07
N ILE A 201 12.37 20.04 11.19
CA ILE A 201 12.80 21.43 11.24
C ILE A 201 14.16 21.54 11.89
N CYS A 202 14.90 22.59 11.58
CA CYS A 202 16.16 22.93 12.26
C CYS A 202 16.07 24.37 12.81
N ILE A 203 16.29 24.51 14.09
CA ILE A 203 16.11 25.77 14.85
C ILE A 203 17.45 26.34 15.22
N SER A 204 17.74 27.54 14.73
CA SER A 204 18.92 28.35 15.12
C SER A 204 18.51 29.48 16.09
N SER A 205 19.47 30.30 16.49
CA SER A 205 19.20 31.51 17.28
C SER A 205 18.28 32.52 16.54
N ASN A 206 18.38 32.58 15.21
CA ASN A 206 17.74 33.63 14.40
C ASN A 206 16.59 33.10 13.56
N ASP A 207 16.58 31.83 13.18
CA ASP A 207 15.67 31.30 12.19
C ASP A 207 15.21 29.86 12.45
N VAL A 208 14.17 29.46 11.72
CA VAL A 208 13.59 28.11 11.71
C VAL A 208 13.53 27.63 10.26
N ILE A 209 14.34 26.65 9.93
CA ILE A 209 14.34 25.98 8.62
C ILE A 209 13.32 24.86 8.68
N VAL A 210 12.43 24.79 7.70
CA VAL A 210 11.39 23.75 7.58
C VAL A 210 11.66 22.92 6.35
N PHE A 211 11.92 21.62 6.50
CA PHE A 211 12.25 20.73 5.39
C PHE A 211 11.01 20.15 4.68
N SER A 212 11.23 19.35 3.64
CA SER A 212 10.16 18.63 2.97
C SER A 212 9.54 17.57 3.90
N PRO A 213 8.20 17.42 3.93
CA PRO A 213 7.55 16.38 4.72
C PRO A 213 7.75 15.00 4.14
N SER A 214 7.49 13.97 4.95
CA SER A 214 7.37 12.57 4.53
C SER A 214 6.07 11.95 5.06
N ILE A 215 5.51 11.00 4.32
CA ILE A 215 4.45 10.13 4.85
C ILE A 215 5.11 9.09 5.76
N GLN A 216 4.61 8.93 6.96
CA GLN A 216 5.08 7.88 7.87
C GLN A 216 4.44 6.54 7.51
N ILE A 217 5.24 5.50 7.40
CA ILE A 217 4.77 4.15 7.19
C ILE A 217 4.55 3.49 8.55
N MET A 218 3.29 3.26 8.87
CA MET A 218 2.85 2.67 10.14
C MET A 218 2.31 1.27 9.89
N HIS A 219 2.68 0.32 10.72
CA HIS A 219 2.19 -1.05 10.66
C HIS A 219 1.48 -1.42 11.97
N ASN A 220 0.26 -1.95 11.85
CA ASN A 220 -0.48 -2.47 13.00
C ASN A 220 -0.10 -3.94 13.24
N HIS A 221 0.77 -4.19 14.21
CA HIS A 221 1.16 -5.53 14.61
C HIS A 221 0.58 -5.89 15.99
N LYS A 222 -0.32 -6.88 16.03
CA LYS A 222 -0.99 -7.33 17.28
C LYS A 222 -1.55 -6.15 18.10
N ASN A 223 -2.24 -5.24 17.40
CA ASN A 223 -2.84 -4.00 17.93
C ASN A 223 -1.86 -2.90 18.39
N ASN A 224 -0.55 -3.07 18.17
CA ASN A 224 0.45 -2.02 18.35
C ASN A 224 0.71 -1.30 17.02
N LEU A 225 0.64 0.01 17.03
CA LEU A 225 0.92 0.83 15.86
C LEU A 225 2.42 1.18 15.82
N LEU A 226 3.18 0.46 15.00
CA LEU A 226 4.64 0.57 14.92
C LEU A 226 5.08 1.40 13.72
N TYR A 227 6.04 2.29 13.93
CA TYR A 227 6.72 2.99 12.85
C TYR A 227 7.64 2.04 12.08
N CYS A 228 7.48 1.98 10.77
CA CYS A 228 8.20 1.06 9.89
C CYS A 228 9.00 1.74 8.79
N GLY A 229 8.82 3.05 8.55
CA GLY A 229 9.54 3.74 7.49
C GLY A 229 8.95 5.09 7.13
N ALA A 230 9.47 5.70 6.06
CA ALA A 230 8.97 6.97 5.54
C ALA A 230 9.00 7.02 4.02
N ASP A 231 8.06 7.75 3.42
CA ASP A 231 7.92 7.94 1.98
C ASP A 231 7.88 9.43 1.64
N TYR A 232 9.00 9.96 1.13
CA TYR A 232 9.10 11.34 0.67
C TYR A 232 8.51 11.52 -0.73
N ILE A 233 8.47 10.46 -1.53
CA ILE A 233 7.97 10.51 -2.90
C ILE A 233 6.45 10.71 -2.89
N SER A 234 5.73 9.92 -2.10
CA SER A 234 4.28 10.08 -1.94
C SER A 234 3.90 11.39 -1.24
N ALA A 235 4.75 11.92 -0.38
CA ALA A 235 4.51 13.21 0.24
C ALA A 235 4.42 14.37 -0.77
N LYS A 236 5.04 14.25 -1.95
CA LYS A 236 4.90 15.23 -3.05
C LYS A 236 3.47 15.32 -3.63
N ARG A 237 2.61 14.35 -3.31
CA ARG A 237 1.20 14.31 -3.73
C ARG A 237 0.25 14.94 -2.71
N ILE A 238 0.75 15.36 -1.57
CA ILE A 238 -0.04 16.13 -0.61
C ILE A 238 -0.56 17.39 -1.33
N PRO A 239 -1.87 17.69 -1.27
CA PRO A 239 -2.41 18.88 -1.90
C PRO A 239 -1.67 20.15 -1.46
N ASN A 240 -1.36 21.06 -2.41
CA ASN A 240 -0.56 22.26 -2.13
C ASN A 240 -1.09 23.08 -0.95
N LYS A 241 -2.42 23.18 -0.79
CA LYS A 241 -3.05 23.87 0.34
C LYS A 241 -2.62 23.27 1.68
N ILE A 242 -2.70 21.94 1.78
CA ILE A 242 -2.35 21.19 3.00
C ILE A 242 -0.84 21.24 3.25
N LEU A 243 -0.04 21.10 2.20
CA LEU A 243 1.42 21.21 2.29
C LEU A 243 1.85 22.56 2.83
N LEU A 244 1.24 23.64 2.33
CA LEU A 244 1.51 25.00 2.80
C LEU A 244 1.10 25.17 4.27
N GLU A 245 -0.05 24.66 4.66
CA GLU A 245 -0.54 24.70 6.05
C GLU A 245 0.41 23.95 7.00
N ILE A 246 0.84 22.72 6.66
CA ILE A 246 1.82 21.94 7.43
C ILE A 246 3.12 22.76 7.62
N LYS A 247 3.65 23.35 6.56
CA LYS A 247 4.87 24.18 6.63
C LYS A 247 4.69 25.40 7.50
N GLN A 248 3.60 26.13 7.35
CA GLN A 248 3.29 27.33 8.18
C GLN A 248 3.12 26.98 9.66
N LEU A 249 2.40 25.91 9.98
CA LEU A 249 2.25 25.41 11.34
C LEU A 249 3.60 24.99 11.92
N SER A 250 4.41 24.27 11.16
CA SER A 250 5.73 23.82 11.59
C SER A 250 6.67 25.00 11.87
N GLN A 251 6.63 26.02 11.03
CA GLN A 251 7.41 27.24 11.23
C GLN A 251 6.95 28.00 12.48
N LYS A 252 5.64 28.15 12.68
CA LYS A 252 5.05 28.82 13.85
C LYS A 252 5.41 28.08 15.14
N ILE A 253 5.25 26.76 15.17
CA ILE A 253 5.64 25.90 16.30
C ILE A 253 7.15 26.02 16.54
N GLY A 254 7.96 25.99 15.47
CA GLY A 254 9.41 26.11 15.54
C GLY A 254 9.87 27.42 16.17
N PHE A 255 9.23 28.55 15.86
CA PHE A 255 9.55 29.85 16.51
C PHE A 255 9.24 29.84 18.00
N LEU A 256 8.13 29.25 18.43
CA LEU A 256 7.80 29.12 19.84
C LEU A 256 8.82 28.26 20.59
N ILE A 257 9.21 27.15 20.00
CA ILE A 257 10.23 26.25 20.56
C ILE A 257 11.61 26.93 20.61
N LYS A 258 11.92 27.76 19.60
CA LYS A 258 13.12 28.61 19.58
C LYS A 258 13.17 29.53 20.79
N ASP A 259 12.05 30.20 21.09
CA ASP A 259 11.93 31.13 22.22
C ASP A 259 12.04 30.40 23.58
N MET A 260 11.68 29.12 23.64
CA MET A 260 11.95 28.26 24.81
C MET A 260 13.43 27.91 24.96
N GLY A 261 14.28 28.23 23.99
CA GLY A 261 15.73 27.98 24.02
C GLY A 261 16.19 26.70 23.32
N TYR A 262 15.32 25.94 22.66
CA TYR A 262 15.74 24.76 21.87
C TYR A 262 16.55 25.17 20.63
N ARG A 263 17.55 24.36 20.27
CA ARG A 263 18.37 24.52 19.07
C ARG A 263 18.56 23.19 18.37
N GLY A 264 18.82 23.24 17.04
CA GLY A 264 19.10 22.08 16.23
C GLY A 264 17.87 21.39 15.62
N VAL A 265 18.08 20.18 15.17
CA VAL A 265 17.08 19.39 14.45
C VAL A 265 16.07 18.77 15.40
N LEU A 266 14.79 18.85 15.02
CA LEU A 266 13.70 18.10 15.64
C LEU A 266 12.67 17.71 14.56
N GLY A 267 11.73 16.82 14.92
CA GLY A 267 10.61 16.46 14.07
C GLY A 267 9.26 16.80 14.68
N ILE A 268 8.31 17.08 13.79
CA ILE A 268 6.92 17.33 14.14
C ILE A 268 6.06 16.33 13.39
N ASP A 269 5.15 15.68 14.10
CA ASP A 269 4.22 14.71 13.52
C ASP A 269 2.82 15.31 13.44
N PHE A 270 2.20 15.09 12.27
CA PHE A 270 0.82 15.50 11.97
C PHE A 270 0.01 14.31 11.48
N ILE A 271 -1.32 14.41 11.60
CA ILE A 271 -2.29 13.56 10.89
C ILE A 271 -3.10 14.46 9.98
N VAL A 272 -3.29 14.05 8.74
CA VAL A 272 -4.10 14.76 7.76
C VAL A 272 -5.34 13.94 7.43
N GLU A 273 -6.51 14.55 7.61
CA GLU A 273 -7.82 14.02 7.22
C GLU A 273 -8.49 15.03 6.28
N LYS A 274 -8.65 14.68 5.02
CA LYS A 274 -9.19 15.60 3.98
C LYS A 274 -8.45 16.94 3.97
N ASP A 275 -9.12 18.02 4.36
CA ASP A 275 -8.57 19.37 4.41
C ASP A 275 -8.13 19.81 5.82
N HIS A 276 -8.10 18.92 6.79
CA HIS A 276 -7.73 19.21 8.18
C HIS A 276 -6.35 18.64 8.52
N VAL A 277 -5.54 19.47 9.16
CA VAL A 277 -4.20 19.11 9.65
C VAL A 277 -4.22 19.11 11.18
N TYR A 278 -4.02 17.95 11.78
CA TYR A 278 -3.96 17.78 13.22
C TYR A 278 -2.51 17.61 13.68
N PHE A 279 -2.08 18.43 14.64
CA PHE A 279 -0.82 18.24 15.34
C PHE A 279 -0.88 17.03 16.28
N VAL A 280 0.16 16.19 16.29
CA VAL A 280 0.22 14.98 17.10
C VAL A 280 1.27 15.06 18.20
N GLU A 281 2.56 15.25 17.83
CA GLU A 281 3.68 15.24 18.78
C GLU A 281 4.92 15.95 18.24
N ILE A 282 5.85 16.24 19.16
CA ILE A 282 7.20 16.70 18.85
C ILE A 282 8.19 15.63 19.22
N ASN A 283 9.18 15.43 18.33
CA ASN A 283 10.30 14.56 18.55
C ASN A 283 11.59 15.42 18.67
N PRO A 284 12.03 15.83 19.89
CA PRO A 284 13.15 16.76 20.09
C PRO A 284 14.51 16.03 19.93
N ARG A 285 14.75 15.44 18.76
CA ARG A 285 15.90 14.60 18.42
C ARG A 285 15.95 14.32 16.93
N PHE A 286 17.01 13.69 16.45
CA PHE A 286 17.02 13.04 15.14
C PHE A 286 15.96 11.94 15.09
N GLN A 287 15.49 11.62 13.91
CA GLN A 287 14.41 10.67 13.68
C GLN A 287 14.82 9.55 12.73
N GLY A 288 13.99 8.53 12.61
CA GLY A 288 14.24 7.38 11.73
C GLY A 288 14.45 7.74 10.27
N SER A 289 13.89 8.88 9.80
CA SER A 289 14.05 9.39 8.44
C SER A 289 15.15 10.46 8.28
N SER A 290 15.82 10.88 9.34
CA SER A 290 16.86 11.92 9.28
C SER A 290 18.03 11.55 8.37
N PHE A 291 18.37 10.27 8.27
CA PHE A 291 19.44 9.81 7.37
C PHE A 291 19.12 10.03 5.88
N LEU A 292 17.85 9.89 5.47
CA LEU A 292 17.43 10.19 4.10
C LEU A 292 17.44 11.69 3.81
N LEU A 293 17.00 12.50 4.77
CA LEU A 293 17.11 13.95 4.66
C LEU A 293 18.58 14.37 4.56
N ASN A 294 19.47 13.78 5.38
CA ASN A 294 20.91 14.02 5.29
C ASN A 294 21.48 13.64 3.92
N LYS A 295 21.08 12.45 3.40
CA LYS A 295 21.50 12.01 2.05
C LYS A 295 21.10 13.02 1.00
N ALA A 296 19.84 13.46 0.99
CA ALA A 296 19.33 14.44 0.01
C ALA A 296 20.00 15.82 0.14
N LEU A 297 20.30 16.28 1.36
CA LEU A 297 21.05 17.51 1.61
C LEU A 297 22.46 17.43 1.05
N LEU A 298 23.18 16.36 1.33
CA LEU A 298 24.55 16.14 0.82
C LEU A 298 24.55 16.14 -0.74
N GLU A 299 23.60 15.47 -1.36
CA GLU A 299 23.50 15.37 -2.82
C GLU A 299 23.14 16.69 -3.48
N SER A 300 22.26 17.50 -2.87
CA SER A 300 21.77 18.76 -3.46
C SER A 300 22.63 19.98 -3.12
N THR A 301 23.20 20.04 -1.92
CA THR A 301 23.86 21.25 -1.42
C THR A 301 25.33 21.04 -1.01
N GLY A 302 25.75 19.76 -0.86
CA GLY A 302 27.05 19.41 -0.28
C GLY A 302 27.13 19.57 1.24
N ASN A 303 26.07 20.04 1.91
CA ASN A 303 26.02 20.24 3.36
C ASN A 303 25.34 19.06 4.07
N SER A 304 25.79 18.74 5.26
CA SER A 304 25.22 17.67 6.10
C SER A 304 24.15 18.23 7.04
N LEU A 305 23.10 17.45 7.28
CA LEU A 305 22.11 17.74 8.35
C LEU A 305 22.77 17.83 9.73
N PHE A 306 23.85 17.09 9.94
CA PHE A 306 24.60 17.07 11.20
C PHE A 306 25.41 18.36 11.40
N GLU A 307 26.04 18.87 10.34
CA GLU A 307 26.73 20.17 10.35
C GLU A 307 25.73 21.31 10.61
N LEU A 308 24.54 21.24 9.98
CA LEU A 308 23.47 22.19 10.22
C LEU A 308 22.98 22.15 11.68
N HIS A 309 22.85 20.94 12.23
CA HIS A 309 22.48 20.76 13.65
C HIS A 309 23.53 21.37 14.58
N GLU A 310 24.79 21.08 14.40
CA GLU A 310 25.89 21.63 15.22
C GLU A 310 25.97 23.15 15.11
N SER A 311 25.93 23.69 13.91
CA SER A 311 26.04 25.14 13.67
C SER A 311 24.86 25.92 14.30
N SER A 312 23.71 25.29 14.48
CA SER A 312 22.55 25.89 15.15
C SER A 312 22.79 26.26 16.61
N PHE A 313 23.79 25.69 17.26
CA PHE A 313 24.20 25.98 18.64
C PHE A 313 25.30 27.04 18.74
N THR A 314 26.07 27.26 17.68
CA THR A 314 27.29 28.08 17.73
C THR A 314 27.19 29.34 16.86
N SER A 315 26.53 29.30 15.74
CA SER A 315 26.39 30.41 14.79
C SER A 315 25.06 30.29 14.04
N ALA A 316 24.67 31.36 13.34
CA ALA A 316 23.56 31.25 12.40
C ALA A 316 23.94 30.26 11.27
N PRO A 317 23.11 29.28 10.95
CA PRO A 317 23.39 28.37 9.86
C PRO A 317 23.45 29.13 8.53
N ASN A 318 24.32 28.67 7.64
CA ASN A 318 24.33 29.19 6.26
C ASN A 318 22.97 28.91 5.61
N PHE A 319 22.34 29.94 5.12
CA PHE A 319 21.06 29.80 4.43
C PHE A 319 21.28 29.06 3.12
N PHE A 320 20.50 28.03 2.90
CA PHE A 320 20.31 27.43 1.61
C PHE A 320 18.80 27.46 1.27
N ASN A 321 18.50 27.50 -0.01
CA ASN A 321 17.12 27.54 -0.47
C ASN A 321 16.49 26.16 -0.26
N GLU A 322 15.62 26.03 0.74
CA GLU A 322 14.93 24.75 1.06
C GLU A 322 14.07 24.22 -0.09
N ASN A 323 13.64 25.09 -1.02
CA ASN A 323 12.87 24.68 -2.20
C ASN A 323 13.72 23.94 -3.26
N GLU A 324 15.04 23.93 -3.14
CA GLU A 324 15.94 23.21 -4.03
C GLU A 324 16.19 21.76 -3.59
N ILE A 325 15.73 21.35 -2.40
CA ILE A 325 15.95 20.01 -1.88
C ILE A 325 14.80 19.10 -2.30
N SER A 326 15.05 18.26 -3.30
CA SER A 326 14.15 17.16 -3.66
C SER A 326 14.60 15.87 -2.98
N ILE A 327 13.71 15.21 -2.26
CA ILE A 327 13.96 13.89 -1.68
C ILE A 327 13.19 12.89 -2.51
N ASP A 328 13.92 12.10 -3.32
CA ASP A 328 13.38 11.11 -4.26
C ASP A 328 13.54 9.69 -3.76
N TYR A 329 13.36 9.52 -2.44
CA TYR A 329 13.54 8.26 -1.74
C TYR A 329 12.38 7.97 -0.81
N SER A 330 12.15 6.70 -0.60
CA SER A 330 11.42 6.14 0.52
C SER A 330 12.31 5.13 1.26
N PHE A 331 11.95 4.73 2.46
CA PHE A 331 12.62 3.62 3.13
C PHE A 331 11.70 2.84 4.03
N ILE A 332 12.10 1.61 4.32
CA ILE A 332 11.42 0.73 5.26
C ILE A 332 12.42 0.01 6.18
N PHE A 333 12.04 -0.16 7.43
CA PHE A 333 12.71 -1.07 8.36
C PHE A 333 12.25 -2.50 8.12
N TYR A 334 13.19 -3.39 7.88
CA TYR A 334 12.91 -4.80 7.76
C TYR A 334 13.20 -5.52 9.07
N LYS A 335 12.27 -6.39 9.50
CA LYS A 335 12.37 -7.15 10.74
C LYS A 335 12.34 -8.64 10.45
N LYS A 336 13.01 -9.45 11.30
CA LYS A 336 12.91 -10.90 11.23
C LYS A 336 11.46 -11.34 11.45
N LEU A 337 10.97 -12.19 10.57
CA LEU A 337 9.70 -12.87 10.73
C LEU A 337 9.86 -14.17 11.51
N ASP A 338 8.73 -14.77 11.89
CA ASP A 338 8.73 -16.07 12.56
C ASP A 338 9.17 -17.23 11.62
N THR A 339 9.22 -16.98 10.29
CA THR A 339 9.69 -17.92 9.26
C THR A 339 10.97 -17.42 8.61
N ASP A 340 12.05 -18.15 8.72
CA ASP A 340 13.40 -17.77 8.24
C ASP A 340 13.52 -17.73 6.71
N HIS A 341 12.70 -18.48 5.98
CA HIS A 341 12.80 -18.61 4.51
C HIS A 341 12.50 -17.32 3.75
N HIS A 342 11.65 -16.46 4.29
CA HIS A 342 11.25 -15.22 3.65
C HIS A 342 12.37 -14.16 3.58
N TYR A 343 13.24 -14.14 4.58
CA TYR A 343 14.35 -13.20 4.64
C TYR A 343 15.31 -13.32 3.45
N ASN A 344 15.80 -14.54 3.18
CA ASN A 344 16.77 -14.78 2.12
C ASN A 344 16.21 -14.37 0.75
N PHE A 345 14.93 -14.67 0.52
CA PHE A 345 14.26 -14.30 -0.72
C PHE A 345 14.21 -12.78 -0.94
N LEU A 346 13.79 -12.02 0.06
CA LEU A 346 13.67 -10.56 -0.09
C LEU A 346 15.03 -9.88 -0.15
N HIS A 347 16.01 -10.36 0.62
CA HIS A 347 17.36 -9.84 0.56
C HIS A 347 17.95 -10.00 -0.84
N GLU A 348 17.81 -11.18 -1.46
CA GLU A 348 18.24 -11.45 -2.83
C GLU A 348 17.53 -10.53 -3.85
N VAL A 349 16.21 -10.33 -3.71
CA VAL A 349 15.45 -9.43 -4.58
C VAL A 349 15.94 -7.99 -4.48
N PHE A 350 16.22 -7.50 -3.27
CA PHE A 350 16.72 -6.13 -3.09
C PHE A 350 18.16 -5.96 -3.58
N GLU A 351 19.05 -6.94 -3.37
CA GLU A 351 20.43 -6.87 -3.83
C GLU A 351 20.56 -6.88 -5.36
N THR A 352 19.64 -7.54 -6.06
CA THR A 352 19.67 -7.66 -7.51
C THR A 352 18.95 -6.54 -8.26
N ASN A 353 18.31 -5.61 -7.55
CA ASN A 353 17.49 -4.56 -8.15
C ASN A 353 18.08 -3.16 -7.92
N GLU A 354 18.38 -2.44 -9.00
CA GLU A 354 18.98 -1.09 -8.99
C GLU A 354 18.12 -0.03 -8.27
N ASN A 355 16.82 -0.28 -8.07
CA ASN A 355 15.91 0.64 -7.37
C ASN A 355 16.00 0.53 -5.83
N TYR A 356 16.81 -0.38 -5.31
CA TYR A 356 16.90 -0.65 -3.88
C TYR A 356 18.33 -0.60 -3.39
N GLN A 357 18.52 -0.04 -2.18
CA GLN A 357 19.78 -0.07 -1.46
C GLN A 357 19.55 -0.64 -0.05
N ILE A 358 20.21 -1.75 0.28
CA ILE A 358 20.15 -2.35 1.61
C ILE A 358 21.17 -1.70 2.53
N LEU A 359 20.76 -1.41 3.76
CA LEU A 359 21.61 -0.96 4.87
C LEU A 359 21.47 -1.97 6.02
N ASP A 360 22.38 -2.93 6.10
CA ASP A 360 22.27 -4.08 7.00
C ASP A 360 22.88 -3.85 8.40
N ASP A 361 23.64 -2.79 8.59
CA ASP A 361 24.32 -2.46 9.85
C ASP A 361 25.12 -3.66 10.43
N GLY A 362 25.77 -4.44 9.56
CA GLY A 362 26.69 -5.51 9.92
C GLY A 362 26.06 -6.83 10.37
N TYR A 363 24.80 -7.07 10.09
CA TYR A 363 24.16 -8.36 10.35
C TYR A 363 24.71 -9.48 9.43
N LYS A 364 24.85 -10.71 9.93
CA LYS A 364 25.41 -11.85 9.14
C LYS A 364 24.77 -13.23 9.39
N VAL A 365 24.13 -13.49 10.51
CA VAL A 365 23.68 -14.84 10.88
C VAL A 365 22.26 -14.82 11.45
N LEU A 366 21.33 -15.50 10.77
CA LEU A 366 19.91 -15.55 11.15
C LEU A 366 19.64 -16.20 12.50
N ASP A 367 20.43 -17.20 12.89
CA ASP A 367 20.20 -17.98 14.12
C ASP A 367 20.41 -17.18 15.41
N MET A 368 21.08 -16.03 15.31
CA MET A 368 21.33 -15.13 16.43
C MET A 368 20.38 -13.93 16.48
N ILE A 369 19.23 -14.04 15.80
CA ILE A 369 18.29 -12.94 15.65
C ILE A 369 16.94 -13.35 16.27
N ASP A 370 16.50 -12.59 17.28
CA ASP A 370 15.16 -12.75 17.85
C ASP A 370 14.05 -12.46 16.81
N SER A 371 12.92 -13.13 16.95
CA SER A 371 11.70 -12.78 16.22
C SER A 371 11.35 -11.30 16.43
N GLN A 372 10.96 -10.61 15.36
CA GLN A 372 10.65 -9.17 15.31
C GLN A 372 11.87 -8.24 15.56
N ALA A 373 13.08 -8.76 15.66
CA ALA A 373 14.28 -7.92 15.70
C ALA A 373 14.54 -7.27 14.34
N TYR A 374 15.15 -6.09 14.38
CA TYR A 374 15.59 -5.36 13.19
C TYR A 374 16.64 -6.17 12.42
N LEU A 375 16.48 -6.28 11.12
CA LEU A 375 17.45 -6.91 10.22
C LEU A 375 18.26 -5.87 9.45
N TYR A 376 17.57 -5.05 8.64
CA TYR A 376 18.19 -4.02 7.79
C TYR A 376 17.15 -2.95 7.44
N ARG A 377 17.66 -1.86 6.88
CA ARG A 377 16.83 -0.85 6.21
C ARG A 377 16.97 -1.00 4.70
N VAL A 378 15.91 -0.72 3.98
CA VAL A 378 15.92 -0.66 2.51
C VAL A 378 15.57 0.76 2.10
N ILE A 379 16.47 1.43 1.38
CA ILE A 379 16.16 2.67 0.66
C ILE A 379 15.59 2.28 -0.69
N ILE A 380 14.53 2.94 -1.11
CA ILE A 380 13.75 2.62 -2.30
C ILE A 380 13.58 3.89 -3.13
N ASN A 381 13.97 3.85 -4.41
CA ASN A 381 13.88 4.98 -5.35
C ASN A 381 12.50 5.08 -6.00
N LYS A 382 11.46 4.66 -5.30
CA LYS A 382 10.05 4.79 -5.72
C LYS A 382 9.14 4.93 -4.50
N ALA A 383 7.90 5.34 -4.76
CA ALA A 383 6.86 5.43 -3.74
C ALA A 383 6.53 4.03 -3.17
N ILE A 384 6.34 3.95 -1.87
CA ILE A 384 5.87 2.75 -1.16
C ILE A 384 4.51 2.97 -0.49
N SER A 385 3.93 4.14 -0.66
CA SER A 385 2.59 4.49 -0.19
C SER A 385 1.83 5.29 -1.23
N TYR A 386 0.51 5.38 -1.08
CA TYR A 386 -0.35 6.18 -1.94
C TYR A 386 -1.51 6.78 -1.14
N ILE A 387 -1.68 8.10 -1.24
CA ILE A 387 -2.79 8.82 -0.63
C ILE A 387 -4.00 8.72 -1.55
N ASN A 388 -5.06 8.08 -1.08
CA ASN A 388 -6.32 7.95 -1.81
C ASN A 388 -7.11 9.27 -1.82
N PRO A 389 -8.07 9.44 -2.73
CA PRO A 389 -8.92 10.64 -2.79
C PRO A 389 -9.70 10.94 -1.52
N ASP A 390 -9.97 9.92 -0.68
CA ASP A 390 -10.65 10.04 0.61
C ASP A 390 -9.69 10.27 1.79
N SER A 391 -8.42 10.51 1.50
CA SER A 391 -7.31 10.65 2.46
C SER A 391 -6.90 9.37 3.20
N SER A 392 -7.42 8.21 2.83
CA SER A 392 -6.86 6.94 3.32
C SER A 392 -5.50 6.67 2.68
N LEU A 393 -4.64 5.93 3.40
CA LEU A 393 -3.29 5.59 2.96
C LEU A 393 -3.20 4.12 2.59
N ASN A 394 -2.81 3.82 1.37
CA ASN A 394 -2.38 2.49 0.98
C ASN A 394 -0.87 2.37 1.09
N VAL A 395 -0.39 1.25 1.59
CA VAL A 395 1.04 0.93 1.74
C VAL A 395 1.34 -0.36 1.00
N LEU A 396 2.51 -0.46 0.37
CA LEU A 396 2.95 -1.63 -0.37
C LEU A 396 3.14 -2.83 0.57
N GLU A 397 2.20 -3.78 0.54
CA GLU A 397 2.14 -4.92 1.47
C GLU A 397 3.26 -5.95 1.28
N SER A 398 3.77 -6.10 0.06
CA SER A 398 4.88 -7.03 -0.21
C SER A 398 6.13 -6.75 0.64
N LEU A 399 6.25 -5.54 1.19
CA LEU A 399 7.31 -5.16 2.11
C LEU A 399 6.99 -5.46 3.59
N HIS A 400 5.76 -5.80 3.93
CA HIS A 400 5.31 -5.99 5.33
C HIS A 400 5.03 -7.44 5.72
N ASN A 401 5.08 -8.40 4.76
CA ASN A 401 4.95 -9.85 5.03
C ASN A 401 3.76 -10.26 5.89
N ASN A 402 2.59 -9.74 5.62
CA ASN A 402 1.38 -10.25 6.24
C ASN A 402 0.91 -11.49 5.45
N ASN A 403 1.01 -12.66 6.04
CA ASN A 403 0.29 -13.84 5.57
C ASN A 403 -1.20 -13.60 5.85
N ASN A 404 -1.96 -13.28 4.79
CA ASN A 404 -3.41 -13.11 4.89
C ASN A 404 -4.15 -14.45 4.72
N PHE A 405 -3.43 -15.57 4.77
CA PHE A 405 -3.93 -16.94 4.68
C PHE A 405 -2.94 -17.91 5.36
N ASN A 406 -3.42 -19.07 5.76
CA ASN A 406 -2.58 -20.14 6.30
C ASN A 406 -2.16 -21.11 5.18
N ILE A 407 -1.02 -21.79 5.36
CA ILE A 407 -0.58 -22.91 4.53
C ILE A 407 -0.42 -24.12 5.44
N PRO A 408 -1.09 -25.24 5.15
CA PRO A 408 -1.99 -25.47 4.01
C PRO A 408 -3.29 -24.66 4.09
N ILE A 409 -3.90 -24.40 2.92
CA ILE A 409 -5.19 -23.73 2.79
C ILE A 409 -6.25 -24.63 3.43
N SER A 410 -6.90 -24.19 4.48
CA SER A 410 -7.82 -25.01 5.28
C SER A 410 -9.19 -24.37 5.54
N THR A 411 -9.34 -23.10 5.23
CA THR A 411 -10.58 -22.34 5.45
C THR A 411 -10.95 -21.52 4.21
N VAL A 412 -12.22 -21.12 4.14
CA VAL A 412 -12.72 -20.17 3.11
C VAL A 412 -11.97 -18.85 3.18
N ASP A 413 -11.62 -18.39 4.38
CA ASP A 413 -10.86 -17.16 4.57
C ASP A 413 -9.42 -17.29 4.07
N ASP A 414 -8.78 -18.45 4.23
CA ASP A 414 -7.47 -18.72 3.63
C ASP A 414 -7.54 -18.67 2.09
N LEU A 415 -8.59 -19.29 1.51
CA LEU A 415 -8.80 -19.31 0.08
C LEU A 415 -9.04 -17.90 -0.48
N LEU A 416 -9.83 -17.08 0.24
CA LEU A 416 -10.07 -15.67 -0.09
C LEU A 416 -8.77 -14.87 -0.02
N GLY A 417 -8.03 -14.99 1.08
CA GLY A 417 -6.74 -14.33 1.28
C GLY A 417 -5.73 -14.67 0.18
N LEU A 418 -5.60 -15.97 -0.17
CA LEU A 418 -4.76 -16.43 -1.28
C LEU A 418 -5.18 -15.81 -2.61
N LYS A 419 -6.48 -15.86 -2.94
CA LYS A 419 -6.99 -15.30 -4.20
C LYS A 419 -6.71 -13.80 -4.30
N VAL A 420 -7.05 -13.04 -3.25
CA VAL A 420 -6.83 -11.60 -3.21
C VAL A 420 -5.34 -11.29 -3.31
N SER A 421 -4.48 -12.01 -2.62
CA SER A 421 -3.02 -11.83 -2.68
C SER A 421 -2.48 -12.06 -4.09
N LEU A 422 -2.89 -13.13 -4.77
CA LEU A 422 -2.49 -13.39 -6.16
C LEU A 422 -2.97 -12.31 -7.14
N ILE A 423 -4.19 -11.79 -6.98
CA ILE A 423 -4.73 -10.71 -7.82
C ILE A 423 -3.97 -9.40 -7.62
N THR A 424 -3.57 -9.09 -6.38
CA THR A 424 -3.01 -7.79 -6.01
C THR A 424 -1.49 -7.74 -6.05
N GLN A 425 -0.81 -8.83 -5.70
CA GLN A 425 0.65 -8.91 -5.63
C GLN A 425 1.26 -9.57 -6.87
N GLY A 426 0.45 -10.32 -7.64
CA GLY A 426 0.91 -11.04 -8.82
C GLY A 426 1.74 -12.27 -8.50
N VAL A 427 2.35 -12.85 -9.54
CA VAL A 427 3.18 -14.07 -9.44
C VAL A 427 4.37 -14.00 -10.39
N ARG A 428 5.53 -14.43 -9.92
CA ARG A 428 6.70 -14.67 -10.79
C ARG A 428 6.69 -16.09 -11.32
N ILE A 429 7.25 -16.28 -12.51
CA ILE A 429 7.39 -17.60 -13.15
C ILE A 429 8.88 -17.88 -13.29
N GLU A 430 9.35 -18.96 -12.68
CA GLU A 430 10.72 -19.41 -12.84
C GLU A 430 11.03 -19.76 -14.30
N ARG A 431 12.27 -19.53 -14.74
CA ARG A 431 12.68 -19.78 -16.14
C ARG A 431 12.37 -21.19 -16.60
N SER A 432 12.62 -22.20 -15.77
CA SER A 432 12.34 -23.60 -16.07
C SER A 432 10.85 -23.88 -16.31
N ALA A 433 9.98 -23.23 -15.52
CA ALA A 433 8.53 -23.30 -15.67
C ALA A 433 8.08 -22.61 -16.96
N LEU A 434 8.63 -21.44 -17.26
CA LEU A 434 8.35 -20.71 -18.50
C LEU A 434 8.76 -21.50 -19.75
N GLU A 435 9.95 -22.09 -19.73
CA GLU A 435 10.44 -22.98 -20.81
C GLU A 435 9.55 -24.21 -20.99
N HIS A 436 9.08 -24.82 -19.89
CA HIS A 436 8.15 -25.95 -19.95
C HIS A 436 6.82 -25.58 -20.60
N ILE A 437 6.22 -24.47 -20.20
CA ILE A 437 4.94 -23.98 -20.75
C ILE A 437 5.11 -23.70 -22.27
N ASN A 438 6.14 -22.96 -22.64
CA ASN A 438 6.37 -22.56 -24.03
C ASN A 438 6.76 -23.72 -24.98
N LYS A 439 7.19 -24.88 -24.44
CA LYS A 439 7.41 -26.10 -25.26
C LYS A 439 6.12 -26.67 -25.79
N THR A 440 5.00 -26.47 -25.10
CA THR A 440 3.72 -27.06 -25.48
C THR A 440 2.82 -26.04 -26.21
N LYS A 441 2.66 -24.86 -25.67
CA LYS A 441 1.88 -23.73 -26.23
C LYS A 441 2.38 -22.43 -25.59
N ARG A 442 2.21 -21.31 -26.27
CA ARG A 442 2.51 -20.00 -25.68
C ARG A 442 1.59 -19.70 -24.49
N ILE A 443 2.14 -19.06 -23.47
CA ILE A 443 1.33 -18.49 -22.40
C ILE A 443 0.39 -17.45 -23.00
N LYS A 444 -0.87 -17.56 -22.65
CA LYS A 444 -1.85 -16.57 -23.02
C LYS A 444 -1.71 -15.37 -22.10
N ASP A 445 -1.12 -14.30 -22.64
CA ASP A 445 -1.19 -13.00 -22.00
C ASP A 445 -2.66 -12.55 -21.99
N SER A 446 -3.28 -12.65 -20.83
CA SER A 446 -4.64 -12.20 -20.63
C SER A 446 -4.67 -10.67 -20.48
N THR A 447 -5.85 -10.12 -20.28
CA THR A 447 -6.02 -8.69 -20.00
C THR A 447 -5.14 -8.25 -18.82
N PHE A 448 -4.51 -7.07 -18.90
CA PHE A 448 -3.75 -6.44 -17.81
C PHE A 448 -2.39 -7.06 -17.48
N ASN A 449 -1.62 -7.49 -18.47
CA ASN A 449 -0.29 -8.09 -18.26
C ASN A 449 -0.31 -9.18 -17.17
N ALA A 450 -1.31 -10.03 -17.23
CA ALA A 450 -1.59 -11.08 -16.26
C ALA A 450 -1.80 -12.42 -16.94
N ILE A 451 -1.70 -13.50 -16.19
CA ILE A 451 -2.07 -14.84 -16.61
C ILE A 451 -3.23 -15.37 -15.76
N ASP A 452 -4.03 -16.23 -16.34
CA ASP A 452 -5.03 -16.98 -15.60
C ASP A 452 -4.43 -18.27 -15.06
N ILE A 453 -4.38 -18.37 -13.73
CA ILE A 453 -3.86 -19.54 -13.02
C ILE A 453 -5.06 -20.29 -12.45
N LYS A 454 -5.11 -21.60 -12.69
CA LYS A 454 -6.09 -22.49 -12.10
C LYS A 454 -5.46 -23.26 -10.95
N LEU A 455 -6.02 -23.12 -9.75
CA LEU A 455 -5.63 -23.80 -8.51
C LEU A 455 -6.76 -24.73 -8.07
N PHE A 456 -6.42 -25.77 -7.33
CA PHE A 456 -7.38 -26.68 -6.70
C PHE A 456 -8.49 -27.14 -7.67
N ASP A 457 -8.12 -27.38 -8.93
CA ASP A 457 -8.95 -27.79 -10.06
C ASP A 457 -10.13 -26.88 -10.44
N SER A 458 -10.45 -25.86 -9.65
CA SER A 458 -11.64 -25.02 -9.88
C SER A 458 -11.45 -23.53 -9.62
N LEU A 459 -10.51 -23.10 -8.78
CA LEU A 459 -10.27 -21.69 -8.52
C LEU A 459 -9.42 -21.07 -9.62
N ILE A 460 -9.98 -20.15 -10.38
CA ILE A 460 -9.26 -19.41 -11.43
C ILE A 460 -8.94 -18.00 -10.93
N VAL A 461 -7.67 -17.62 -11.06
CA VAL A 461 -7.17 -16.31 -10.61
C VAL A 461 -6.39 -15.64 -11.73
N ASN A 462 -6.74 -14.41 -12.07
CA ASN A 462 -6.01 -13.54 -12.98
C ASN A 462 -4.88 -12.85 -12.22
N SER A 463 -3.68 -13.42 -12.28
CA SER A 463 -2.52 -12.94 -11.53
C SER A 463 -1.57 -12.14 -12.43
N PRO A 464 -1.22 -10.88 -12.06
CA PRO A 464 -0.23 -10.09 -12.78
C PRO A 464 1.15 -10.77 -12.84
N ILE A 465 1.86 -10.61 -13.98
CA ILE A 465 3.19 -11.22 -14.19
C ILE A 465 4.25 -10.24 -14.71
N SER A 466 3.85 -9.19 -15.41
CA SER A 466 4.77 -8.32 -16.17
C SER A 466 4.60 -6.86 -15.80
N VAL A 467 4.37 -6.58 -14.53
CA VAL A 467 4.20 -5.21 -14.01
C VAL A 467 5.17 -4.96 -12.86
N PRO A 468 5.64 -3.72 -12.65
CA PRO A 468 6.74 -3.44 -11.71
C PRO A 468 6.51 -3.91 -10.27
N PHE A 469 5.27 -3.93 -9.78
CA PHE A 469 4.99 -4.36 -8.41
C PHE A 469 5.14 -5.88 -8.20
N VAL A 470 5.19 -6.68 -9.28
CA VAL A 470 5.40 -8.14 -9.22
C VAL A 470 6.85 -8.51 -8.88
N GLU A 471 7.79 -7.59 -9.03
CA GLU A 471 9.20 -7.84 -8.68
C GLU A 471 9.37 -8.30 -7.22
N LEU A 472 8.53 -7.78 -6.32
CA LEU A 472 8.58 -8.07 -4.88
C LEU A 472 7.55 -9.12 -4.43
N THR A 473 6.83 -9.75 -5.35
CA THR A 473 5.82 -10.76 -4.96
C THR A 473 6.47 -11.96 -4.29
N PRO A 474 5.88 -12.46 -3.19
CA PRO A 474 6.34 -13.71 -2.55
C PRO A 474 5.91 -14.96 -3.31
N PHE A 475 5.07 -14.80 -4.36
CA PHE A 475 4.55 -15.93 -5.14
C PHE A 475 5.47 -16.29 -6.30
N LEU A 476 5.75 -17.59 -6.44
CA LEU A 476 6.60 -18.14 -7.49
C LEU A 476 6.03 -19.44 -8.07
N ILE A 477 5.92 -19.52 -9.40
CA ILE A 477 5.61 -20.78 -10.09
C ILE A 477 6.92 -21.43 -10.51
N LYS A 478 7.14 -22.68 -10.03
CA LYS A 478 8.30 -23.52 -10.37
C LYS A 478 7.86 -24.75 -11.17
N TYR A 479 8.76 -25.26 -12.00
CA TYR A 479 8.57 -26.53 -12.68
C TYR A 479 9.08 -27.71 -11.85
N ASN A 480 8.27 -28.75 -11.78
CA ASN A 480 8.62 -30.03 -11.17
C ASN A 480 8.36 -31.16 -12.18
N PRO A 481 9.31 -32.07 -12.47
CA PRO A 481 9.11 -33.15 -13.45
C PRO A 481 7.89 -34.04 -13.17
N LEU A 482 7.54 -34.26 -11.92
CA LEU A 482 6.43 -35.12 -11.50
C LEU A 482 5.07 -34.39 -11.53
N THR A 483 5.00 -33.21 -10.92
CA THR A 483 3.76 -32.48 -10.70
C THR A 483 3.54 -31.32 -11.70
N LYS A 484 4.48 -31.12 -12.63
CA LYS A 484 4.49 -30.07 -13.66
C LYS A 484 4.69 -28.69 -13.06
N LEU A 485 3.65 -27.86 -12.93
CA LEU A 485 3.74 -26.51 -12.39
C LEU A 485 3.23 -26.47 -10.95
N ASN A 486 4.01 -25.88 -10.07
CA ASN A 486 3.72 -25.74 -8.66
C ASN A 486 3.81 -24.28 -8.24
N LEU A 487 2.83 -23.82 -7.48
CA LEU A 487 2.81 -22.49 -6.84
C LEU A 487 3.43 -22.57 -5.46
N TYR A 488 4.32 -21.64 -5.19
CA TYR A 488 4.95 -21.44 -3.89
C TYR A 488 4.67 -20.03 -3.36
N PHE A 489 4.63 -19.90 -2.05
CA PHE A 489 4.61 -18.64 -1.30
C PHE A 489 5.79 -18.67 -0.33
N ASN A 490 6.76 -17.75 -0.48
CA ASN A 490 7.98 -17.74 0.34
C ASN A 490 8.63 -19.14 0.47
N GLU A 491 8.84 -19.83 -0.65
CA GLU A 491 9.38 -21.20 -0.75
C GLU A 491 8.48 -22.31 -0.16
N GLN A 492 7.35 -21.98 0.48
CA GLN A 492 6.36 -22.98 0.91
C GLN A 492 5.45 -23.38 -0.25
N PHE A 493 5.31 -24.68 -0.47
CA PHE A 493 4.39 -25.22 -1.49
C PHE A 493 2.94 -24.92 -1.10
N ILE A 494 2.16 -24.38 -2.05
CA ILE A 494 0.73 -24.15 -1.89
C ILE A 494 -0.07 -25.22 -2.61
N SER A 495 0.11 -25.33 -3.94
CA SER A 495 -0.70 -26.20 -4.79
C SER A 495 0.00 -26.45 -6.13
N THR A 496 -0.38 -27.54 -6.80
CA THR A 496 -0.17 -27.67 -8.23
C THR A 496 -1.05 -26.67 -8.97
N VAL A 497 -0.57 -26.18 -10.13
CA VAL A 497 -1.31 -25.20 -10.91
C VAL A 497 -1.30 -25.54 -12.39
N SER A 498 -2.31 -25.06 -13.12
CA SER A 498 -2.27 -24.95 -14.57
C SER A 498 -2.47 -23.51 -14.99
N VAL A 499 -1.95 -23.17 -16.17
CA VAL A 499 -2.08 -21.83 -16.75
C VAL A 499 -2.83 -21.91 -18.07
N ASP A 500 -3.61 -20.86 -18.38
CA ASP A 500 -4.31 -20.78 -19.66
C ASP A 500 -3.31 -20.53 -20.80
N THR A 501 -3.48 -21.22 -21.92
CA THR A 501 -2.60 -21.17 -23.07
C THR A 501 -3.34 -20.71 -24.32
N GLU A 502 -2.61 -20.20 -25.32
CA GLU A 502 -3.20 -19.75 -26.57
C GLU A 502 -3.90 -20.90 -27.32
N ASP A 503 -5.01 -20.55 -28.00
CA ASP A 503 -5.72 -21.47 -28.88
C ASP A 503 -4.99 -21.55 -30.22
N ASP A 504 -5.08 -22.71 -30.88
CA ASP A 504 -4.51 -22.94 -32.21
C ASP A 504 -5.52 -22.45 -33.27
N LEU A 505 -5.52 -21.14 -33.50
CA LEU A 505 -6.45 -20.46 -34.40
C LEU A 505 -5.68 -19.67 -35.46
N PRO A 506 -6.34 -19.31 -36.61
CA PRO A 506 -5.75 -18.41 -37.58
C PRO A 506 -5.27 -17.10 -36.96
N GLU A 507 -4.14 -16.61 -37.41
CA GLU A 507 -3.60 -15.35 -36.89
C GLU A 507 -4.44 -14.14 -37.26
N LYS A 508 -5.07 -14.18 -38.47
CA LYS A 508 -5.83 -13.06 -39.04
C LYS A 508 -7.05 -13.54 -39.83
N THR A 509 -8.06 -12.68 -39.89
CA THR A 509 -9.26 -12.88 -40.69
C THR A 509 -8.93 -12.89 -42.20
N GLN A 510 -9.70 -13.65 -42.98
CA GLN A 510 -9.51 -13.80 -44.43
C GLN A 510 -9.92 -12.52 -45.17
N ASN A 511 -11.02 -11.89 -44.73
CA ASN A 511 -11.58 -10.72 -45.40
C ASN A 511 -10.76 -9.44 -45.15
N GLY A 512 -10.62 -9.06 -43.88
CA GLY A 512 -10.03 -7.79 -43.47
C GLY A 512 -8.54 -7.88 -43.07
N ASN A 513 -7.92 -9.08 -43.10
CA ASN A 513 -6.56 -9.30 -42.61
C ASN A 513 -6.31 -8.77 -41.19
N ILE A 514 -7.36 -8.87 -40.34
CA ILE A 514 -7.41 -8.36 -38.98
C ILE A 514 -6.96 -9.45 -38.00
N PRO A 515 -6.05 -9.15 -37.03
CA PRO A 515 -5.65 -10.15 -36.05
C PRO A 515 -6.85 -10.67 -35.25
N TYR A 516 -7.03 -11.99 -35.15
CA TYR A 516 -8.12 -12.64 -34.42
C TYR A 516 -8.28 -12.08 -33.00
N ARG A 517 -7.18 -11.90 -32.26
CA ARG A 517 -7.21 -11.33 -30.91
C ARG A 517 -7.75 -9.90 -30.83
N THR A 518 -7.76 -9.14 -31.92
CA THR A 518 -8.40 -7.82 -31.98
C THR A 518 -9.91 -7.93 -31.97
N VAL A 519 -10.44 -9.01 -32.57
CA VAL A 519 -11.89 -9.27 -32.71
C VAL A 519 -12.41 -10.02 -31.50
N ALA A 520 -11.85 -11.19 -31.22
CA ALA A 520 -12.23 -12.02 -30.08
C ALA A 520 -11.04 -12.79 -29.51
N PHE A 521 -11.19 -13.23 -28.26
CA PHE A 521 -10.24 -14.12 -27.61
C PHE A 521 -10.93 -14.92 -26.50
N ARG A 522 -10.49 -16.18 -26.32
CA ARG A 522 -10.97 -17.00 -25.22
C ARG A 522 -10.19 -16.66 -23.94
N THR A 523 -10.83 -16.70 -22.80
CA THR A 523 -10.24 -16.76 -21.48
C THR A 523 -10.91 -17.89 -20.71
N ASN A 524 -10.15 -18.92 -20.36
CA ASN A 524 -10.66 -20.16 -19.81
C ASN A 524 -11.76 -20.78 -20.70
N ASP A 525 -13.01 -20.81 -20.24
CA ASP A 525 -14.16 -21.36 -20.96
C ASP A 525 -15.10 -20.29 -21.53
N ARG A 526 -14.62 -19.06 -21.70
CA ARG A 526 -15.41 -17.91 -22.15
C ARG A 526 -14.75 -17.22 -23.34
N VAL A 527 -15.46 -17.06 -24.44
CA VAL A 527 -15.02 -16.28 -25.60
C VAL A 527 -15.50 -14.82 -25.45
N ARG A 528 -14.56 -13.90 -25.40
CA ARG A 528 -14.86 -12.45 -25.37
C ARG A 528 -14.82 -11.89 -26.79
N VAL A 529 -15.95 -11.41 -27.27
CA VAL A 529 -16.10 -10.71 -28.55
C VAL A 529 -16.14 -9.21 -28.31
N ARG A 530 -15.32 -8.46 -29.02
CA ARG A 530 -15.32 -7.00 -28.91
C ARG A 530 -16.35 -6.38 -29.85
N HIS A 531 -17.35 -5.70 -29.27
CA HIS A 531 -18.30 -4.91 -30.07
C HIS A 531 -17.65 -3.64 -30.63
N SER A 532 -16.69 -3.05 -29.93
CA SER A 532 -15.89 -1.92 -30.40
C SER A 532 -14.45 -2.02 -29.91
N SER A 533 -13.51 -1.66 -30.77
CA SER A 533 -12.09 -1.46 -30.42
C SER A 533 -11.76 0.01 -30.15
N VAL A 534 -12.71 0.93 -30.37
CA VAL A 534 -12.54 2.38 -30.28
C VAL A 534 -13.22 2.93 -29.04
N CYS A 535 -12.45 3.58 -28.16
CA CYS A 535 -13.02 4.31 -27.04
C CYS A 535 -13.25 5.78 -27.41
N SER A 536 -14.51 6.20 -27.56
CA SER A 536 -14.89 7.57 -27.90
C SER A 536 -14.43 8.58 -26.83
N PHE A 537 -14.43 8.20 -25.56
CA PHE A 537 -13.91 9.05 -24.48
C PHE A 537 -12.40 9.26 -24.61
N LYS A 538 -11.66 8.24 -25.02
CA LYS A 538 -10.21 8.38 -25.24
C LYS A 538 -9.89 9.29 -26.44
N LEU A 539 -10.66 9.22 -27.51
CA LEU A 539 -10.52 10.12 -28.65
C LEU A 539 -10.77 11.59 -28.28
N GLN A 540 -11.59 11.83 -27.25
CA GLN A 540 -11.91 13.16 -26.73
C GLN A 540 -10.99 13.59 -25.57
N ASN A 541 -9.93 12.84 -25.25
CA ASN A 541 -9.09 13.02 -24.06
C ASN A 541 -9.84 12.95 -22.71
N LEU A 542 -10.91 12.18 -22.67
CA LEU A 542 -11.77 11.95 -21.49
C LEU A 542 -11.69 10.50 -20.99
N SER A 543 -10.56 9.82 -21.23
CA SER A 543 -10.36 8.43 -20.83
C SER A 543 -10.35 8.26 -19.32
N CYS A 544 -10.75 7.06 -18.86
CA CYS A 544 -10.57 6.66 -17.45
C CYS A 544 -9.08 6.58 -17.09
N GLU A 545 -8.70 7.10 -15.92
CA GLU A 545 -7.30 7.21 -15.48
C GLU A 545 -6.63 5.86 -15.19
N PHE A 546 -7.41 4.82 -14.90
CA PHE A 546 -6.94 3.45 -14.69
C PHE A 546 -6.94 2.57 -15.95
N CYS A 547 -7.40 3.10 -17.10
CA CYS A 547 -7.60 2.28 -18.30
C CYS A 547 -6.32 2.18 -19.15
N GLU A 548 -5.78 0.97 -19.29
CA GLU A 548 -4.58 0.66 -20.07
C GLU A 548 -4.84 0.56 -21.59
N SER A 549 -6.05 0.85 -22.09
CA SER A 549 -6.39 0.68 -23.51
C SER A 549 -5.30 1.23 -24.45
N LYS A 550 -4.62 0.33 -25.17
CA LYS A 550 -3.47 0.66 -26.08
C LYS A 550 -3.91 1.15 -27.47
N HIS A 551 -5.21 1.32 -27.72
CA HIS A 551 -5.72 1.63 -29.05
C HIS A 551 -5.30 3.02 -29.54
N LYS A 552 -4.15 3.07 -30.23
CA LYS A 552 -3.63 4.28 -30.86
C LYS A 552 -4.23 4.57 -32.26
N LYS A 553 -4.77 3.54 -32.92
CA LYS A 553 -5.48 3.67 -34.21
C LYS A 553 -6.86 3.06 -34.05
N ALA A 554 -7.84 3.93 -34.15
CA ALA A 554 -9.22 3.59 -34.02
C ALA A 554 -9.77 3.24 -35.41
N TYR A 555 -9.88 1.96 -35.69
CA TYR A 555 -10.79 1.48 -36.75
C TYR A 555 -11.76 0.48 -36.16
N GLU A 556 -12.97 0.55 -36.60
CA GLU A 556 -13.97 -0.42 -36.23
C GLU A 556 -13.81 -1.67 -37.08
N VAL A 557 -13.78 -2.83 -36.44
CA VAL A 557 -13.65 -4.12 -37.14
C VAL A 557 -14.96 -4.36 -37.95
N PRO A 558 -14.90 -4.65 -39.26
CA PRO A 558 -16.11 -5.01 -40.04
C PRO A 558 -16.86 -6.17 -39.40
N LEU A 559 -18.19 -6.17 -39.51
CA LEU A 559 -19.03 -7.23 -38.93
C LEU A 559 -18.76 -8.60 -39.55
N GLU A 560 -18.40 -8.62 -40.83
CA GLU A 560 -18.04 -9.84 -41.55
C GLU A 560 -16.80 -10.52 -40.91
N ASP A 561 -15.81 -9.74 -40.51
CA ASP A 561 -14.64 -10.28 -39.79
C ASP A 561 -15.00 -10.74 -38.38
N VAL A 562 -15.95 -10.08 -37.71
CA VAL A 562 -16.44 -10.53 -36.39
C VAL A 562 -17.17 -11.87 -36.53
N TYR A 563 -18.01 -12.01 -37.55
CA TYR A 563 -18.78 -13.23 -37.84
C TYR A 563 -17.86 -14.40 -38.20
N GLU A 564 -16.85 -14.19 -39.05
CA GLU A 564 -15.81 -15.17 -39.34
C GLU A 564 -15.15 -15.70 -38.08
N VAL A 565 -14.76 -14.82 -37.17
CA VAL A 565 -14.09 -15.20 -35.91
C VAL A 565 -15.05 -15.97 -34.99
N ILE A 566 -16.33 -15.58 -34.91
CA ILE A 566 -17.36 -16.31 -34.14
C ILE A 566 -17.52 -17.73 -34.69
N ASP A 567 -17.67 -17.89 -36.02
CA ASP A 567 -17.81 -19.18 -36.64
C ASP A 567 -16.59 -20.09 -36.39
N THR A 568 -15.39 -19.53 -36.50
CA THR A 568 -14.15 -20.27 -36.19
C THR A 568 -14.07 -20.74 -34.73
N TYR A 569 -14.48 -19.90 -33.77
CA TYR A 569 -14.54 -20.31 -32.37
C TYR A 569 -15.57 -21.41 -32.12
N GLU A 570 -16.76 -21.33 -32.72
CA GLU A 570 -17.81 -22.37 -32.60
C GLU A 570 -17.32 -23.73 -33.16
N GLU A 571 -16.56 -23.71 -34.26
CA GLU A 571 -16.09 -24.91 -34.93
C GLU A 571 -14.87 -25.56 -34.29
N GLN A 572 -13.95 -24.76 -33.73
CA GLN A 572 -12.59 -25.24 -33.39
C GLN A 572 -12.25 -25.21 -31.90
N VAL A 573 -13.07 -24.51 -31.07
CA VAL A 573 -12.74 -24.30 -29.66
C VAL A 573 -13.89 -24.72 -28.76
N ASP A 574 -13.57 -25.51 -27.74
CA ASP A 574 -14.54 -25.79 -26.67
C ASP A 574 -14.60 -24.64 -25.66
N PHE A 575 -15.79 -24.06 -25.49
CA PHE A 575 -16.05 -23.01 -24.54
C PHE A 575 -17.53 -22.98 -24.18
N ARG A 576 -17.89 -22.40 -23.04
CA ARG A 576 -19.21 -22.50 -22.46
C ARG A 576 -20.14 -21.33 -22.81
N HIS A 577 -19.62 -20.10 -22.89
CA HIS A 577 -20.44 -18.90 -23.12
C HIS A 577 -19.66 -17.76 -23.77
N TYR A 578 -20.39 -16.79 -24.29
CA TYR A 578 -19.84 -15.55 -24.84
C TYR A 578 -19.87 -14.41 -23.83
N LEU A 579 -18.90 -13.51 -23.96
CA LEU A 579 -18.93 -12.18 -23.38
C LEU A 579 -18.81 -11.16 -24.50
N ILE A 580 -19.86 -10.40 -24.76
CA ILE A 580 -19.79 -9.23 -25.63
C ILE A 580 -19.34 -8.04 -24.76
N GLY A 581 -18.16 -7.46 -25.09
CA GLY A 581 -17.64 -6.32 -24.36
C GLY A 581 -16.54 -5.66 -25.18
N GLY A 582 -16.21 -4.41 -24.87
CA GLY A 582 -15.22 -3.67 -25.66
C GLY A 582 -14.94 -2.30 -25.10
N ALA A 583 -14.38 -1.42 -25.95
CA ALA A 583 -14.28 -0.01 -25.68
C ALA A 583 -15.63 0.68 -25.89
N SER A 584 -15.86 1.82 -25.23
CA SER A 584 -17.09 2.59 -25.39
C SER A 584 -17.06 3.34 -26.72
N GLY A 585 -17.92 2.94 -27.63
CA GLY A 585 -18.11 3.55 -28.96
C GLY A 585 -19.02 4.80 -28.95
N PRO A 586 -19.31 5.39 -30.10
CA PRO A 586 -20.39 6.36 -30.24
C PRO A 586 -21.74 5.71 -29.90
N GLU A 587 -22.50 6.32 -29.02
CA GLU A 587 -23.61 5.70 -28.29
C GLU A 587 -24.60 4.92 -29.16
N ASN A 588 -25.18 5.51 -30.18
CA ASN A 588 -26.21 4.81 -30.99
C ASN A 588 -25.61 3.66 -31.80
N HIS A 589 -24.44 3.86 -32.37
CA HIS A 589 -23.78 2.85 -33.17
C HIS A 589 -23.26 1.67 -32.32
N GLU A 590 -22.87 1.92 -31.07
CA GLU A 590 -22.46 0.87 -30.13
C GLU A 590 -23.63 -0.12 -29.90
N HIS A 591 -24.81 0.38 -29.61
CA HIS A 591 -25.96 -0.46 -29.28
C HIS A 591 -26.45 -1.29 -30.48
N GLU A 592 -26.55 -0.69 -31.68
CA GLU A 592 -26.88 -1.39 -32.91
C GLU A 592 -25.91 -2.54 -33.18
N ARG A 593 -24.62 -2.28 -33.02
CA ARG A 593 -23.60 -3.27 -33.27
C ARG A 593 -23.63 -4.41 -32.25
N ILE A 594 -23.88 -4.13 -30.97
CA ILE A 594 -24.08 -5.15 -29.92
C ILE A 594 -25.26 -6.06 -30.33
N ILE A 595 -26.37 -5.50 -30.74
CA ILE A 595 -27.58 -6.24 -31.16
C ILE A 595 -27.29 -7.14 -32.37
N GLN A 596 -26.55 -6.63 -33.37
CA GLN A 596 -26.16 -7.40 -34.56
C GLN A 596 -25.27 -8.59 -34.20
N ILE A 597 -24.24 -8.37 -33.36
CA ILE A 597 -23.33 -9.43 -32.90
C ILE A 597 -24.10 -10.48 -32.07
N ALA A 598 -24.92 -10.05 -31.12
CA ALA A 598 -25.71 -10.95 -30.27
C ALA A 598 -26.69 -11.79 -31.09
N SER A 599 -27.39 -11.16 -32.04
CA SER A 599 -28.31 -11.86 -32.96
C SER A 599 -27.58 -12.89 -33.83
N TYR A 600 -26.37 -12.56 -34.30
CA TYR A 600 -25.55 -13.50 -35.05
C TYR A 600 -25.13 -14.71 -34.20
N ILE A 601 -24.62 -14.47 -32.98
CA ILE A 601 -24.27 -15.55 -32.03
C ILE A 601 -25.50 -16.43 -31.77
N LYS A 602 -26.68 -15.83 -31.48
CA LYS A 602 -27.94 -16.56 -31.23
C LYS A 602 -28.34 -17.42 -32.41
N SER A 603 -28.07 -17.00 -33.65
CA SER A 603 -28.37 -17.78 -34.86
C SER A 603 -27.46 -19.00 -35.03
N LYS A 604 -26.26 -19.01 -34.42
CA LYS A 604 -25.25 -20.05 -34.60
C LYS A 604 -25.10 -20.94 -33.35
N SER A 605 -25.45 -20.44 -32.18
CA SER A 605 -25.16 -21.09 -30.92
C SER A 605 -26.28 -20.94 -29.90
N SER A 606 -26.43 -21.97 -29.05
CA SER A 606 -27.32 -21.92 -27.87
C SER A 606 -26.62 -21.43 -26.60
N LYS A 607 -25.30 -21.11 -26.68
CA LYS A 607 -24.52 -20.65 -25.54
C LYS A 607 -25.05 -19.31 -25.02
N SER A 608 -24.96 -19.11 -23.71
CA SER A 608 -25.37 -17.85 -23.08
C SER A 608 -24.49 -16.68 -23.52
N ILE A 609 -25.07 -15.48 -23.56
CA ILE A 609 -24.40 -14.25 -23.98
C ILE A 609 -24.42 -13.26 -22.81
N TYR A 610 -23.27 -12.95 -22.27
CA TYR A 610 -23.07 -11.91 -21.26
C TYR A 610 -22.63 -10.60 -21.92
N LEU A 611 -23.35 -9.51 -21.70
CA LEU A 611 -23.04 -8.17 -22.22
C LEU A 611 -22.36 -7.31 -21.14
N MET A 612 -21.25 -6.68 -21.48
CA MET A 612 -20.64 -5.57 -20.72
C MET A 612 -20.59 -4.31 -21.59
N SER A 613 -21.39 -3.29 -21.25
CA SER A 613 -21.47 -2.02 -22.02
C SER A 613 -21.74 -0.83 -21.11
N LEU A 614 -21.87 0.37 -21.70
CA LEU A 614 -22.45 1.52 -21.02
C LEU A 614 -23.98 1.36 -20.93
N PRO A 615 -24.63 1.96 -19.91
CA PRO A 615 -26.09 1.98 -19.85
C PRO A 615 -26.63 2.81 -21.01
N PRO A 616 -27.61 2.31 -21.80
CA PRO A 616 -28.23 3.09 -22.87
C PRO A 616 -29.06 4.25 -22.30
N LYS A 617 -29.19 5.35 -23.06
CA LYS A 617 -30.05 6.46 -22.70
C LYS A 617 -31.53 6.11 -22.92
N ASP A 618 -31.79 5.40 -24.01
CA ASP A 618 -33.12 4.91 -24.30
C ASP A 618 -33.29 3.50 -23.70
N LYS A 619 -34.17 3.38 -22.72
CA LYS A 619 -34.45 2.10 -22.05
C LYS A 619 -35.02 1.03 -23.00
N ASN A 620 -35.64 1.42 -24.15
CA ASN A 620 -36.17 0.45 -25.10
C ASN A 620 -35.09 -0.40 -25.76
N ILE A 621 -33.83 0.08 -25.76
CA ILE A 621 -32.67 -0.69 -26.23
C ILE A 621 -32.43 -1.93 -25.36
N ILE A 622 -32.82 -1.90 -24.09
CA ILE A 622 -32.72 -3.05 -23.17
C ILE A 622 -33.59 -4.20 -23.69
N ASP A 623 -34.80 -3.91 -24.18
CA ASP A 623 -35.71 -4.92 -24.78
C ASP A 623 -35.07 -5.56 -26.01
N GLU A 624 -34.43 -4.75 -26.87
CA GLU A 624 -33.75 -5.25 -28.06
C GLU A 624 -32.52 -6.12 -27.70
N TYR A 625 -31.84 -5.82 -26.63
CA TYR A 625 -30.74 -6.68 -26.13
C TYR A 625 -31.25 -8.09 -25.81
N PHE A 626 -32.35 -8.22 -25.06
CA PHE A 626 -32.88 -9.54 -24.70
C PHE A 626 -33.49 -10.25 -25.90
N LYS A 627 -34.17 -9.54 -26.83
CA LYS A 627 -34.62 -10.10 -28.08
C LYS A 627 -33.48 -10.64 -28.94
N SER A 628 -32.29 -10.01 -28.92
CA SER A 628 -31.11 -10.44 -29.67
C SER A 628 -30.42 -11.67 -29.09
N GLY A 629 -30.81 -12.13 -27.87
CA GLY A 629 -30.30 -13.34 -27.25
C GLY A 629 -29.35 -13.09 -26.07
N ILE A 630 -29.17 -11.86 -25.63
CA ILE A 630 -28.41 -11.55 -24.43
C ILE A 630 -29.13 -12.12 -23.20
N THR A 631 -28.41 -12.82 -22.34
CA THR A 631 -28.93 -13.52 -21.16
C THR A 631 -28.44 -12.92 -19.84
N GLU A 632 -27.40 -12.10 -19.87
CA GLU A 632 -26.77 -11.45 -18.71
C GLU A 632 -26.25 -10.07 -19.11
N VAL A 633 -26.35 -9.09 -18.23
CA VAL A 633 -25.86 -7.73 -18.51
C VAL A 633 -25.07 -7.15 -17.34
N ALA A 634 -24.06 -6.32 -17.67
CA ALA A 634 -23.36 -5.47 -16.71
C ALA A 634 -23.19 -4.05 -17.26
N PHE A 635 -23.63 -3.07 -16.47
CA PHE A 635 -23.31 -1.66 -16.67
C PHE A 635 -22.42 -1.21 -15.52
N ASN A 636 -21.10 -1.17 -15.74
CA ASN A 636 -20.16 -0.98 -14.65
C ASN A 636 -20.11 0.47 -14.17
N LEU A 637 -20.40 0.72 -12.89
CA LEU A 637 -20.27 2.01 -12.25
C LEU A 637 -18.80 2.37 -11.98
N GLU A 638 -18.01 1.38 -11.59
CA GLU A 638 -16.61 1.43 -11.10
C GLU A 638 -16.48 2.14 -9.75
N THR A 639 -17.21 3.22 -9.49
CA THR A 639 -17.31 3.94 -8.21
C THR A 639 -18.70 4.54 -8.04
N TYR A 640 -19.22 4.51 -6.82
CA TYR A 640 -20.53 5.08 -6.48
C TYR A 640 -20.49 6.59 -6.30
N ASP A 641 -19.41 7.10 -5.70
CA ASP A 641 -19.17 8.53 -5.53
C ASP A 641 -19.05 9.24 -6.88
N ARG A 642 -20.00 10.13 -7.17
CA ARG A 642 -20.06 10.80 -8.49
C ARG A 642 -19.01 11.86 -8.68
N ASP A 643 -18.44 12.43 -7.62
CA ASP A 643 -17.38 13.41 -7.72
C ASP A 643 -16.03 12.71 -7.96
N VAL A 644 -15.80 11.58 -7.29
CA VAL A 644 -14.69 10.67 -7.60
C VAL A 644 -14.82 10.15 -9.04
N ALA A 645 -16.03 9.73 -9.46
CA ALA A 645 -16.29 9.27 -10.84
C ALA A 645 -15.92 10.31 -11.89
N LYS A 646 -16.32 11.56 -11.72
CA LYS A 646 -15.99 12.66 -12.64
C LYS A 646 -14.49 12.95 -12.71
N LYS A 647 -13.80 12.82 -11.59
CA LYS A 647 -12.35 13.05 -11.48
C LYS A 647 -11.56 11.94 -12.17
N ILE A 648 -11.86 10.67 -11.87
CA ILE A 648 -11.09 9.51 -12.32
C ILE A 648 -11.54 9.01 -13.69
N MET A 649 -12.79 9.25 -14.07
CA MET A 649 -13.41 8.85 -15.35
C MET A 649 -14.05 10.06 -16.03
N PRO A 650 -13.29 11.05 -16.55
CA PRO A 650 -13.84 12.32 -17.02
C PRO A 650 -14.95 12.21 -18.07
N GLY A 651 -14.94 11.16 -18.89
CA GLY A 651 -16.01 10.85 -19.85
C GLY A 651 -17.15 10.06 -19.21
N LYS A 652 -16.85 8.85 -18.73
CA LYS A 652 -17.83 7.92 -18.15
C LYS A 652 -18.47 8.46 -16.87
N GLY A 653 -17.74 9.19 -16.04
CA GLY A 653 -18.24 9.78 -14.80
C GLY A 653 -19.29 10.88 -14.99
N ARG A 654 -19.51 11.37 -16.23
CA ARG A 654 -20.59 12.31 -16.56
C ARG A 654 -21.96 11.64 -16.81
N ILE A 655 -21.97 10.32 -16.99
CA ILE A 655 -23.23 9.57 -17.14
C ILE A 655 -24.00 9.69 -15.82
N LEU A 656 -25.26 10.10 -15.90
CA LEU A 656 -26.09 10.33 -14.73
C LEU A 656 -26.40 9.01 -14.01
N MET A 657 -26.44 9.05 -12.68
CA MET A 657 -26.84 7.88 -11.87
C MET A 657 -28.26 7.42 -12.24
N SER A 658 -29.19 8.34 -12.55
CA SER A 658 -30.56 8.00 -13.01
C SER A 658 -30.54 7.11 -14.25
N GLN A 659 -29.67 7.38 -15.22
CA GLN A 659 -29.52 6.55 -16.42
C GLN A 659 -29.09 5.12 -16.09
N TYR A 660 -28.12 4.94 -15.16
CA TYR A 660 -27.75 3.62 -14.67
C TYR A 660 -28.91 2.91 -13.97
N ILE A 661 -29.61 3.62 -13.08
CA ILE A 661 -30.74 3.05 -12.32
C ILE A 661 -31.89 2.63 -13.24
N GLU A 662 -32.22 3.43 -14.25
CA GLU A 662 -33.27 3.09 -15.23
C GLU A 662 -32.88 1.85 -16.04
N ALA A 663 -31.64 1.79 -16.55
CA ALA A 663 -31.15 0.63 -17.29
C ALA A 663 -31.13 -0.65 -16.42
N PHE A 664 -30.70 -0.55 -15.16
CA PHE A 664 -30.72 -1.67 -14.23
C PHE A 664 -32.15 -2.15 -13.94
N LYS A 665 -33.06 -1.24 -13.58
CA LYS A 665 -34.45 -1.60 -13.29
C LYS A 665 -35.14 -2.27 -14.47
N GLU A 666 -34.90 -1.77 -15.69
CA GLU A 666 -35.43 -2.39 -16.89
C GLU A 666 -34.85 -3.79 -17.12
N SER A 667 -33.53 -3.95 -16.95
CA SER A 667 -32.88 -5.26 -17.06
C SER A 667 -33.37 -6.26 -16.01
N VAL A 668 -33.60 -5.82 -14.78
CA VAL A 668 -34.11 -6.67 -13.67
C VAL A 668 -35.57 -7.10 -13.96
N LYS A 669 -36.38 -6.28 -14.63
CA LYS A 669 -37.73 -6.71 -15.07
C LYS A 669 -37.70 -7.90 -16.03
N HIS A 670 -36.69 -7.95 -16.91
CA HIS A 670 -36.53 -9.05 -17.86
C HIS A 670 -35.94 -10.31 -17.24
N LEU A 671 -34.90 -10.14 -16.37
CA LEU A 671 -34.10 -11.24 -15.87
C LEU A 671 -34.48 -11.67 -14.43
N GLY A 672 -35.29 -10.89 -13.75
CA GLY A 672 -35.61 -11.11 -12.34
C GLY A 672 -34.39 -10.89 -11.42
N ASN A 673 -34.56 -11.21 -10.13
CA ASN A 673 -33.50 -11.15 -9.12
C ASN A 673 -32.64 -12.44 -9.16
N THR A 674 -31.98 -12.68 -10.29
CA THR A 674 -31.25 -13.93 -10.59
C THR A 674 -29.74 -13.78 -10.48
N GLY A 675 -29.23 -12.56 -10.19
CA GLY A 675 -27.80 -12.25 -10.23
C GLY A 675 -27.25 -12.05 -11.66
N ASN A 676 -28.09 -12.02 -12.69
CA ASN A 676 -27.67 -11.84 -14.09
C ASN A 676 -27.62 -10.38 -14.52
N VAL A 677 -28.07 -9.46 -13.67
CA VAL A 677 -27.84 -8.01 -13.82
C VAL A 677 -26.77 -7.58 -12.85
N ARG A 678 -25.66 -7.02 -13.33
CA ARG A 678 -24.45 -6.78 -12.52
C ARG A 678 -23.88 -5.38 -12.70
N THR A 679 -23.08 -4.95 -11.73
CA THR A 679 -22.23 -3.76 -11.81
C THR A 679 -20.91 -3.97 -11.08
N MET A 680 -19.82 -3.42 -11.63
CA MET A 680 -18.48 -3.51 -11.04
C MET A 680 -18.19 -2.30 -10.16
N PHE A 681 -17.57 -2.54 -9.01
CA PHE A 681 -16.89 -1.55 -8.16
C PHE A 681 -15.40 -1.85 -8.10
N ILE A 682 -14.57 -0.82 -8.29
CA ILE A 682 -13.12 -0.94 -8.16
C ILE A 682 -12.73 -0.50 -6.75
N LEU A 683 -12.25 -1.44 -5.96
CA LEU A 683 -11.81 -1.22 -4.59
C LEU A 683 -10.57 -0.35 -4.54
N GLY A 684 -10.62 0.75 -3.77
CA GLY A 684 -9.53 1.73 -3.65
C GLY A 684 -9.73 3.01 -4.45
N LEU A 685 -10.85 3.19 -5.17
CA LEU A 685 -11.17 4.45 -5.84
C LEU A 685 -11.91 5.43 -4.94
N GLU A 686 -12.71 4.93 -4.00
CA GLU A 686 -13.59 5.72 -3.14
C GLU A 686 -13.55 5.24 -1.69
N SER A 687 -14.14 6.02 -0.78
CA SER A 687 -14.22 5.67 0.64
C SER A 687 -15.04 4.39 0.87
N GLU A 688 -14.72 3.66 1.93
CA GLU A 688 -15.45 2.46 2.34
C GLU A 688 -16.96 2.74 2.52
N THR A 689 -17.29 3.86 3.14
CA THR A 689 -18.70 4.24 3.39
C THR A 689 -19.46 4.45 2.08
N SER A 690 -18.89 5.18 1.11
CA SER A 690 -19.51 5.38 -0.20
C SER A 690 -19.66 4.07 -0.95
N LEU A 691 -18.62 3.25 -0.97
CA LEU A 691 -18.59 1.93 -1.61
C LEU A 691 -19.70 1.02 -1.06
N LEU A 692 -19.78 0.85 0.26
CA LEU A 692 -20.79 -0.02 0.88
C LEU A 692 -22.23 0.51 0.68
N THR A 693 -22.41 1.85 0.72
CA THR A 693 -23.69 2.49 0.38
C THR A 693 -24.08 2.18 -1.07
N GLY A 694 -23.11 2.26 -1.99
CA GLY A 694 -23.33 1.92 -3.41
C GLY A 694 -23.69 0.46 -3.62
N ILE A 695 -22.98 -0.46 -2.93
CA ILE A 695 -23.25 -1.89 -2.98
C ILE A 695 -24.67 -2.18 -2.48
N GLU A 696 -25.07 -1.61 -1.34
CA GLU A 696 -26.41 -1.81 -0.77
C GLU A 696 -27.50 -1.23 -1.69
N HIS A 697 -27.28 -0.03 -2.25
CA HIS A 697 -28.23 0.55 -3.20
C HIS A 697 -28.43 -0.35 -4.44
N MET A 698 -27.34 -0.85 -5.04
CA MET A 698 -27.45 -1.75 -6.20
C MET A 698 -28.13 -3.06 -5.84
N ALA A 699 -27.76 -3.68 -4.73
CA ALA A 699 -28.38 -4.92 -4.26
C ALA A 699 -29.90 -4.72 -3.99
N SER A 700 -30.31 -3.59 -3.42
CA SER A 700 -31.71 -3.29 -3.11
C SER A 700 -32.63 -3.19 -4.35
N ILE A 701 -32.04 -2.94 -5.52
CA ILE A 701 -32.79 -2.88 -6.82
C ILE A 701 -32.58 -4.14 -7.66
N GLY A 702 -32.03 -5.22 -7.11
CA GLY A 702 -31.85 -6.50 -7.78
C GLY A 702 -30.57 -6.63 -8.64
N VAL A 703 -29.61 -5.72 -8.47
CA VAL A 703 -28.34 -5.71 -9.20
C VAL A 703 -27.25 -6.34 -8.36
N SER A 704 -26.59 -7.40 -8.86
CA SER A 704 -25.51 -8.08 -8.20
C SER A 704 -24.21 -7.29 -8.32
N PRO A 705 -23.60 -6.81 -7.21
CA PRO A 705 -22.32 -6.14 -7.23
C PRO A 705 -21.20 -7.11 -7.59
N MET A 706 -20.20 -6.62 -8.30
CA MET A 706 -18.90 -7.27 -8.53
C MET A 706 -17.80 -6.40 -7.94
N LEU A 707 -16.79 -7.00 -7.35
CA LEU A 707 -15.64 -6.28 -6.78
C LEU A 707 -14.39 -6.58 -7.59
N SER A 708 -13.59 -5.57 -7.88
CA SER A 708 -12.28 -5.69 -8.50
C SER A 708 -11.27 -4.84 -7.74
N ALA A 709 -10.06 -5.33 -7.53
CA ALA A 709 -9.01 -4.54 -6.87
C ALA A 709 -8.41 -3.52 -7.84
N LEU A 710 -8.18 -2.29 -7.38
CA LEU A 710 -7.37 -1.31 -8.10
C LEU A 710 -5.94 -1.84 -8.22
N ARG A 711 -5.39 -1.83 -9.43
CA ARG A 711 -4.02 -2.26 -9.72
C ARG A 711 -3.26 -1.14 -10.45
N PRO A 712 -2.00 -0.85 -10.10
CA PRO A 712 -1.17 0.15 -10.76
C PRO A 712 -0.69 -0.35 -12.12
N MET A 713 -1.48 -0.09 -13.16
CA MET A 713 -1.16 -0.56 -14.51
C MET A 713 -0.21 0.37 -15.24
N PRO A 714 0.82 -0.14 -15.93
CA PRO A 714 1.72 0.66 -16.75
C PRO A 714 0.94 1.48 -17.79
N ASN A 715 1.47 2.66 -18.14
CA ASN A 715 0.87 3.58 -19.12
C ASN A 715 -0.52 4.14 -18.75
N THR A 716 -0.95 4.04 -17.49
CA THR A 716 -2.13 4.72 -16.96
C THR A 716 -1.71 5.91 -16.09
N LYS A 717 -2.63 6.82 -15.80
CA LYS A 717 -2.34 7.91 -14.87
C LYS A 717 -2.27 7.42 -13.40
N LEU A 718 -2.84 6.26 -13.11
CA LEU A 718 -2.78 5.60 -11.81
C LEU A 718 -1.72 4.49 -11.77
N ASN A 719 -0.63 4.61 -12.55
CA ASN A 719 0.45 3.63 -12.61
C ASN A 719 1.31 3.55 -11.33
N ASP A 720 1.17 4.51 -10.46
CA ASP A 720 1.92 4.66 -9.22
C ASP A 720 1.07 4.57 -7.95
N VAL A 721 -0.23 4.21 -8.11
CA VAL A 721 -1.08 3.90 -6.95
C VAL A 721 -0.59 2.62 -6.28
N ILE A 722 -0.84 2.52 -4.99
CA ILE A 722 -0.65 1.28 -4.25
C ILE A 722 -2.01 0.64 -4.03
N THR A 723 -2.12 -0.60 -4.45
CA THR A 723 -3.34 -1.41 -4.26
C THR A 723 -3.74 -1.42 -2.78
N PRO A 724 -5.04 -1.34 -2.44
CA PRO A 724 -5.49 -1.52 -1.07
C PRO A 724 -5.02 -2.84 -0.46
N SER A 725 -4.85 -2.86 0.86
CA SER A 725 -4.34 -4.04 1.56
C SER A 725 -5.23 -5.27 1.38
N VAL A 726 -4.62 -6.45 1.34
CA VAL A 726 -5.34 -7.74 1.23
C VAL A 726 -6.35 -7.88 2.36
N GLN A 727 -5.96 -7.51 3.58
CA GLN A 727 -6.86 -7.56 4.74
C GLN A 727 -8.09 -6.67 4.54
N TRP A 728 -7.91 -5.42 4.12
CA TRP A 728 -9.01 -4.50 3.87
C TRP A 728 -9.93 -5.02 2.75
N ILE A 729 -9.35 -5.54 1.65
CA ILE A 729 -10.14 -6.13 0.54
C ILE A 729 -10.96 -7.32 1.04
N CYS A 730 -10.38 -8.20 1.85
CA CYS A 730 -11.10 -9.34 2.45
C CYS A 730 -12.23 -8.87 3.39
N ASP A 731 -12.01 -7.82 4.17
CA ASP A 731 -13.03 -7.24 5.05
C ASP A 731 -14.18 -6.62 4.25
N ILE A 732 -13.88 -5.89 3.17
CA ILE A 732 -14.89 -5.37 2.24
C ILE A 732 -15.68 -6.51 1.59
N TYR A 733 -15.00 -7.58 1.15
CA TYR A 733 -15.67 -8.75 0.59
C TYR A 733 -16.71 -9.33 1.56
N ARG A 734 -16.36 -9.53 2.84
CA ARG A 734 -17.28 -10.07 3.85
C ARG A 734 -18.48 -9.16 4.07
N LYS A 735 -18.25 -7.84 4.19
CA LYS A 735 -19.32 -6.84 4.32
C LYS A 735 -20.24 -6.82 3.09
N ALA A 736 -19.66 -6.80 1.89
CA ALA A 736 -20.41 -6.80 0.63
C ALA A 736 -21.22 -8.10 0.46
N LYS A 737 -20.64 -9.26 0.82
CA LYS A 737 -21.34 -10.55 0.80
C LYS A 737 -22.57 -10.54 1.72
N ALA A 738 -22.41 -10.08 2.96
CA ALA A 738 -23.55 -9.97 3.89
C ALA A 738 -24.64 -9.02 3.39
N ILE A 739 -24.28 -7.92 2.71
CA ILE A 739 -25.26 -7.03 2.06
C ILE A 739 -25.99 -7.78 0.93
N CYS A 740 -25.28 -8.48 0.05
CA CYS A 740 -25.91 -9.23 -1.05
C CYS A 740 -26.87 -10.31 -0.52
N GLU A 741 -26.46 -11.07 0.49
CA GLU A 741 -27.28 -12.11 1.14
C GLU A 741 -28.60 -11.56 1.70
N LYS A 742 -28.59 -10.34 2.27
CA LYS A 742 -29.80 -9.63 2.75
C LYS A 742 -30.85 -9.44 1.65
N TYR A 743 -30.42 -9.32 0.39
CA TYR A 743 -31.27 -9.12 -0.77
C TYR A 743 -31.41 -10.38 -1.66
N ASN A 744 -31.01 -11.56 -1.17
CA ASN A 744 -30.99 -12.83 -1.89
C ASN A 744 -30.22 -12.77 -3.23
N LEU A 745 -29.08 -12.08 -3.23
CA LEU A 745 -28.17 -11.97 -4.36
C LEU A 745 -26.81 -12.59 -4.03
N ASP A 746 -26.13 -13.09 -5.07
CA ASP A 746 -24.72 -13.47 -4.98
C ASP A 746 -23.83 -12.24 -5.17
N LEU A 747 -22.68 -12.21 -4.49
CA LEU A 747 -21.64 -11.23 -4.74
C LEU A 747 -20.83 -11.66 -5.98
N GLY A 748 -21.10 -11.02 -7.10
CA GLY A 748 -20.47 -11.31 -8.38
C GLY A 748 -20.96 -12.58 -9.07
N PRO A 749 -20.37 -12.92 -10.24
CA PRO A 749 -20.77 -14.09 -11.01
C PRO A 749 -20.38 -15.39 -10.30
N GLN A 750 -21.17 -16.46 -10.44
CA GLN A 750 -20.87 -17.78 -9.89
C GLN A 750 -20.05 -18.68 -10.82
N CYS A 751 -19.79 -18.23 -12.02
CA CYS A 751 -18.95 -18.89 -13.02
C CYS A 751 -17.46 -18.71 -12.71
N SER A 752 -16.70 -19.77 -12.56
CA SER A 752 -15.26 -19.74 -12.25
C SER A 752 -14.44 -18.89 -13.22
N ALA A 753 -14.70 -19.02 -14.55
CA ALA A 753 -14.02 -18.20 -15.55
C ALA A 753 -14.37 -16.70 -15.46
N CYS A 754 -15.61 -16.37 -15.03
CA CYS A 754 -16.03 -14.99 -14.85
C CYS A 754 -15.51 -14.37 -13.55
N GLN A 755 -15.03 -15.19 -12.62
CA GLN A 755 -14.50 -14.77 -11.34
C GLN A 755 -12.98 -14.54 -11.35
N ASN A 756 -12.30 -14.81 -12.47
CA ASN A 756 -10.83 -14.81 -12.54
C ASN A 756 -10.19 -13.51 -12.04
N ASN A 757 -10.77 -12.36 -12.38
CA ASN A 757 -10.27 -11.03 -12.02
C ASN A 757 -11.18 -10.27 -11.03
N THR A 758 -12.15 -10.94 -10.42
CA THR A 758 -13.05 -10.36 -9.42
C THR A 758 -12.77 -10.93 -8.02
N ILE A 759 -13.11 -10.14 -7.01
CA ILE A 759 -13.03 -10.56 -5.61
C ILE A 759 -14.33 -11.30 -5.28
N SER A 760 -14.40 -12.55 -5.71
CA SER A 760 -15.51 -13.48 -5.43
C SER A 760 -14.96 -14.90 -5.38
N LEU A 761 -15.64 -15.79 -4.66
CA LEU A 761 -15.29 -17.21 -4.56
C LEU A 761 -16.42 -18.05 -5.17
N PRO A 762 -16.08 -19.18 -5.83
CA PRO A 762 -17.09 -20.11 -6.31
C PRO A 762 -17.88 -20.73 -5.15
N LYS A 763 -19.17 -21.07 -5.37
CA LYS A 763 -20.02 -21.71 -4.34
C LYS A 763 -19.52 -23.08 -3.89
N ILE A 764 -18.63 -23.72 -4.67
CA ILE A 764 -18.02 -25.03 -4.36
C ILE A 764 -16.77 -24.95 -3.49
N TYR A 765 -16.52 -23.81 -2.83
CA TYR A 765 -15.29 -23.63 -2.05
C TYR A 765 -15.14 -24.63 -0.89
N ASP A 766 -16.25 -25.08 -0.28
CA ASP A 766 -16.22 -26.11 0.76
C ASP A 766 -15.73 -27.46 0.21
N GLU A 767 -16.11 -27.81 -1.02
CA GLU A 767 -15.61 -29.00 -1.71
C GLU A 767 -14.12 -28.87 -2.03
N ILE A 768 -13.69 -27.68 -2.44
CA ILE A 768 -12.27 -27.37 -2.70
C ILE A 768 -11.44 -27.61 -1.45
N ILE A 769 -11.84 -27.04 -0.32
CA ILE A 769 -11.12 -27.16 0.95
C ILE A 769 -11.09 -28.62 1.42
N ASN A 770 -12.21 -29.32 1.41
CA ASN A 770 -12.30 -30.71 1.88
C ASN A 770 -11.44 -31.67 1.03
N ASN A 771 -11.30 -31.43 -0.27
CA ASN A 771 -10.51 -32.28 -1.18
C ASN A 771 -8.98 -32.05 -1.03
N TYR A 772 -8.55 -30.93 -0.49
CA TYR A 772 -7.12 -30.57 -0.40
C TYR A 772 -6.61 -30.44 1.05
N SER A 773 -7.47 -30.59 2.05
CA SER A 773 -7.08 -30.66 3.48
C SER A 773 -6.67 -32.08 3.93
N ASN A 774 -6.86 -33.07 3.08
CA ASN A 774 -6.44 -34.45 3.24
C ASN A 774 -5.20 -34.73 2.38
#